data_6b47d435359f9c7eea034b7c69ce42f4
#
_entry.id   6b47d435359f9c7eea034b7c69ce42f4
#
_cell.length_a   1.000
_cell.length_b   1.000
_cell.length_c   1.000
_cell.angle_alpha   90.00
_cell.angle_beta   90.00
_cell.angle_gamma   90.00
#
_symmetry.space_group_name_H-M   'P 1'
#
loop_
_entity.id
_entity.type
_entity.pdbx_description
1 polymer ?
#
loop_
_entity_poly.entity_id
_entity_poly.type
_entity_poly.pdbx_seq_one_letter_code
_entity_poly.pdbx_strand_id
1 'polypeptide(L)'
;MKRIIPLAIIMALVSCGHAQQTTEADPMIGTGFHGHTYPGATAPYGMVQLSPDTRTEGWDACSGYHYDDNTIIGFSHTHLSGTGCADLADILFHPSAEALEKSGTRYGIDPYTFNHKDEIAKLGYWAVKLPKAGLVAELTATQHAGIHRYIYSGSGRYILIDLNHALSDDKVDQCSLRQISDTEICGMRRTQGWVENQAIHFYARFSRPIISFNDAERQALLEFAPDADTLTAAVGISAVSIENAKLNLDTEVPELDFDQVREQTEETWRTALSGIRVKGGTAKQRRIFATALYHTKIAPNVMSDVNGQYIRHDGSIGTMPEGRKYWSTFSIWDTFRAWHPLQTLTDTAFVNDMVLSFMEMYDASGELPIWPLWSGETGTMIGYHSVSVIADAYLRGVRGFDAEAALKAMVRSSNINKKGSALYNEFGFVPSDVKKEAVSLTLEYAYDDWCIARMAEELGHEDIAKEYYRRATNYVNVFDGSTSFFRGRNRDGSRTTPFDIFSTGRDYTEATPWHYRFFAPHDVNGLIQLFGGRERFIKALDDLFTLESDELTLDVSDVSGLKGQYAHGNEPSHNFAYLYSYAGQPWKTQELTRELLDEMYDDTPDGIIGNEDCGQMSAWYVMSSLGFYSVCPGTGEYVLTTPLFDEAEMAMANGKVLTIKANNPVRNRYIKSVTLNGRPLTTTFITYAQLLEGGVLEYELSREPVKDIDLELPYSLSTGEEASVPYTTSEFSLFIDSVDFTLGTTTPDAEIRYTLDGSEPDSMSMLYDGAIRLDASTVVSARTFREGFRPSRTVRFNAEKAEFIPGVQKSGLAQGVRYRFHNGRFASVAEMCMSKVTRTGTMPEPSIDDAGVEDYFGYEFEGYIDVPEKAVWEFVTKSDDGSVLYIDGRKVVDNDGSHAAVAATGRIALDKGLHKFTLLYFEDYEGQELTWGWKRSGETDFRPIGRTSLYYE
;
A
#
# COMPACT_ATOMS: atom_id res chain seq x y z
N MET A 1 -13.57 60.64 -13.37
CA MET A 1 -14.07 59.46 -14.04
C MET A 1 -12.84 58.66 -14.57
N LYS A 2 -12.29 57.82 -13.74
CA LYS A 2 -11.20 56.87 -14.13
C LYS A 2 -11.75 55.46 -14.05
N ARG A 3 -11.61 54.77 -15.15
CA ARG A 3 -12.03 53.42 -15.50
C ARG A 3 -11.88 52.37 -14.39
N ILE A 4 -13.04 51.88 -13.91
CA ILE A 4 -13.18 50.69 -13.07
C ILE A 4 -13.88 49.61 -13.93
N ILE A 5 -13.21 49.05 -14.95
CA ILE A 5 -13.80 48.00 -15.82
C ILE A 5 -12.83 46.84 -16.15
N PRO A 6 -11.64 46.66 -15.59
CA PRO A 6 -10.99 45.34 -15.82
C PRO A 6 -11.12 44.34 -14.68
N LEU A 7 -11.49 44.75 -13.45
CA LEU A 7 -11.48 43.79 -12.33
C LEU A 7 -12.68 42.83 -12.35
N ALA A 8 -13.86 43.31 -12.76
CA ALA A 8 -15.07 42.48 -12.81
C ALA A 8 -15.05 41.45 -13.95
N ILE A 9 -14.37 41.75 -15.07
CA ILE A 9 -14.22 40.76 -16.18
C ILE A 9 -13.20 39.69 -15.85
N ILE A 10 -12.13 40.00 -15.11
CA ILE A 10 -11.14 39.03 -14.65
C ILE A 10 -11.75 38.14 -13.57
N MET A 11 -12.53 38.68 -12.62
CA MET A 11 -13.28 37.89 -11.66
C MET A 11 -14.33 36.98 -12.30
N ALA A 12 -15.03 37.42 -13.33
CA ALA A 12 -16.04 36.61 -14.02
C ALA A 12 -15.41 35.48 -14.85
N LEU A 13 -14.25 35.70 -15.45
CA LEU A 13 -13.50 34.63 -16.18
C LEU A 13 -12.84 33.64 -15.23
N VAL A 14 -12.37 34.11 -14.07
CA VAL A 14 -11.83 33.25 -13.01
C VAL A 14 -12.94 32.39 -12.40
N SER A 15 -14.13 32.99 -12.10
CA SER A 15 -15.26 32.22 -11.54
C SER A 15 -15.82 31.19 -12.54
N CYS A 16 -15.78 31.45 -13.83
CA CYS A 16 -16.27 30.52 -14.86
C CYS A 16 -15.36 29.29 -15.02
N GLY A 17 -14.03 29.46 -14.88
CA GLY A 17 -13.09 28.34 -14.92
C GLY A 17 -13.17 27.44 -13.69
N HIS A 18 -13.41 28.01 -12.51
CA HIS A 18 -13.64 27.25 -11.28
C HIS A 18 -14.93 26.43 -11.34
N ALA A 19 -16.02 27.03 -11.85
CA ALA A 19 -17.30 26.33 -12.00
C ALA A 19 -17.19 25.13 -12.96
N GLN A 20 -16.41 25.24 -14.02
CA GLN A 20 -16.27 24.15 -15.01
C GLN A 20 -15.57 22.91 -14.43
N GLN A 21 -14.49 23.06 -13.68
CA GLN A 21 -13.74 21.93 -13.16
C GLN A 21 -14.49 21.13 -12.09
N THR A 22 -15.20 21.82 -11.18
CA THR A 22 -16.05 21.16 -10.19
C THR A 22 -17.28 20.48 -10.81
N THR A 23 -17.72 20.92 -11.96
CA THR A 23 -18.81 20.25 -12.70
C THR A 23 -18.35 19.09 -13.57
N GLU A 24 -17.05 18.99 -13.84
CA GLU A 24 -16.46 17.86 -14.61
C GLU A 24 -16.05 16.70 -13.72
N ALA A 25 -15.79 16.90 -12.41
CA ALA A 25 -15.47 15.81 -11.49
C ALA A 25 -16.68 14.90 -11.26
N ASP A 26 -16.44 13.60 -11.30
CA ASP A 26 -17.47 12.56 -11.19
C ASP A 26 -17.08 11.55 -10.07
N PRO A 27 -17.72 11.64 -8.88
CA PRO A 27 -17.43 10.73 -7.77
C PRO A 27 -17.76 9.25 -8.05
N MET A 28 -18.41 8.93 -9.18
CA MET A 28 -18.69 7.56 -9.57
C MET A 28 -17.47 6.85 -10.17
N ILE A 29 -16.45 7.58 -10.64
CA ILE A 29 -15.22 6.98 -11.17
C ILE A 29 -14.46 6.29 -10.03
N GLY A 30 -14.13 5.01 -10.19
CA GLY A 30 -13.44 4.19 -9.18
C GLY A 30 -14.37 3.43 -8.23
N THR A 31 -15.70 3.57 -8.37
CA THR A 31 -16.67 2.85 -7.53
C THR A 31 -17.02 1.45 -8.05
N GLY A 32 -16.54 1.07 -9.23
CA GLY A 32 -16.63 -0.25 -9.80
C GLY A 32 -15.27 -0.92 -9.91
N PHE A 33 -15.22 -2.12 -10.45
CA PHE A 33 -14.03 -2.94 -10.53
C PHE A 33 -13.33 -3.01 -9.16
N HIS A 34 -12.07 -2.68 -9.06
CA HIS A 34 -11.25 -2.72 -7.84
C HIS A 34 -10.77 -1.32 -7.39
N GLY A 35 -11.44 -0.24 -7.81
CA GLY A 35 -11.06 1.12 -7.40
C GLY A 35 -11.34 1.42 -5.93
N HIS A 36 -12.29 0.72 -5.33
CA HIS A 36 -12.69 0.80 -3.91
C HIS A 36 -12.97 2.22 -3.41
N THR A 37 -13.48 3.09 -4.28
CA THR A 37 -13.95 4.42 -3.89
C THR A 37 -15.44 4.42 -3.62
N TYR A 38 -15.94 5.40 -2.88
CA TYR A 38 -17.36 5.58 -2.58
C TYR A 38 -17.90 6.87 -3.23
N PRO A 39 -19.16 6.90 -3.68
CA PRO A 39 -19.75 8.07 -4.36
C PRO A 39 -20.41 9.06 -3.41
N GLY A 40 -20.43 8.80 -2.12
CA GLY A 40 -21.16 9.52 -1.10
C GLY A 40 -20.72 10.97 -0.88
N ALA A 41 -21.43 11.67 -0.01
CA ALA A 41 -21.16 13.05 0.33
C ALA A 41 -20.04 13.14 1.37
N THR A 42 -18.98 13.88 1.05
CA THR A 42 -17.91 14.24 1.98
C THR A 42 -17.46 15.68 1.73
N ALA A 43 -16.90 16.33 2.75
CA ALA A 43 -16.15 17.58 2.59
C ALA A 43 -14.67 17.26 2.34
N PRO A 44 -13.87 18.16 1.77
CA PRO A 44 -12.44 17.92 1.62
C PRO A 44 -11.79 17.51 2.94
N TYR A 45 -11.12 16.33 2.93
CA TYR A 45 -10.45 15.76 4.08
C TYR A 45 -11.35 15.57 5.32
N GLY A 46 -12.66 15.40 5.12
CA GLY A 46 -13.62 15.29 6.21
C GLY A 46 -13.44 14.03 7.05
N MET A 47 -13.79 14.12 8.35
CA MET A 47 -13.97 12.96 9.23
C MET A 47 -15.22 12.18 8.83
N VAL A 48 -16.21 12.85 8.24
CA VAL A 48 -17.45 12.24 7.74
C VAL A 48 -17.33 11.90 6.26
N GLN A 49 -17.61 10.64 5.94
CA GLN A 49 -17.84 10.14 4.60
C GLN A 49 -19.24 9.51 4.59
N LEU A 50 -20.25 10.34 4.30
CA LEU A 50 -21.65 9.90 4.33
C LEU A 50 -22.04 9.28 2.99
N SER A 51 -22.10 7.94 2.94
CA SER A 51 -22.30 7.20 1.70
C SER A 51 -23.34 6.10 1.85
N PRO A 52 -23.97 5.66 0.74
CA PRO A 52 -24.74 4.42 0.75
C PRO A 52 -23.83 3.20 0.91
N ASP A 53 -24.30 2.20 1.67
CA ASP A 53 -23.73 0.86 1.73
C ASP A 53 -24.53 -0.08 0.86
N THR A 54 -23.86 -0.78 -0.06
CA THR A 54 -24.49 -1.72 -0.99
C THR A 54 -24.09 -3.18 -0.73
N ARG A 55 -22.89 -3.39 -0.15
CA ARG A 55 -22.38 -4.71 0.26
C ARG A 55 -21.53 -4.60 1.53
N THR A 56 -21.41 -5.71 2.27
CA THR A 56 -20.63 -5.78 3.51
C THR A 56 -19.60 -6.90 3.50
N GLU A 57 -19.57 -7.75 2.48
CA GLU A 57 -18.72 -8.93 2.41
C GLU A 57 -17.97 -8.99 1.10
N GLY A 58 -16.80 -9.63 1.12
CA GLY A 58 -15.89 -9.77 -0.02
C GLY A 58 -14.92 -8.60 -0.14
N TRP A 59 -13.84 -8.81 -0.91
CA TRP A 59 -12.77 -7.83 -1.08
C TRP A 59 -13.27 -6.48 -1.62
N ASP A 60 -14.19 -6.49 -2.61
CA ASP A 60 -14.76 -5.26 -3.18
C ASP A 60 -15.78 -4.57 -2.26
N ALA A 61 -15.93 -5.00 -1.00
CA ALA A 61 -16.75 -4.32 0.00
C ALA A 61 -15.98 -3.23 0.77
N CYS A 62 -14.68 -3.04 0.53
CA CYS A 62 -13.80 -2.18 1.32
C CYS A 62 -14.31 -0.74 1.52
N SER A 63 -15.02 -0.17 0.53
CA SER A 63 -15.63 1.17 0.63
C SER A 63 -17.11 1.17 0.99
N GLY A 64 -17.73 0.00 1.29
CA GLY A 64 -19.16 -0.15 1.56
C GLY A 64 -20.06 -0.03 0.32
N TYR A 65 -19.62 0.60 -0.75
CA TYR A 65 -20.34 0.77 -2.01
C TYR A 65 -19.61 0.11 -3.17
N HIS A 66 -20.38 -0.57 -4.04
CA HIS A 66 -19.84 -1.03 -5.32
C HIS A 66 -20.85 -0.82 -6.44
N TYR A 67 -20.39 -0.31 -7.60
CA TYR A 67 -21.26 0.09 -8.71
C TYR A 67 -22.07 -1.06 -9.33
N ASP A 68 -21.58 -2.29 -9.28
CA ASP A 68 -22.32 -3.44 -9.81
C ASP A 68 -23.53 -3.85 -8.97
N ASP A 69 -23.65 -3.31 -7.76
CA ASP A 69 -24.78 -3.60 -6.89
C ASP A 69 -26.04 -2.84 -7.29
N ASN A 70 -27.18 -3.43 -7.02
CA ASN A 70 -28.50 -2.86 -7.28
C ASN A 70 -29.38 -2.73 -6.03
N THR A 71 -28.78 -2.88 -4.85
CA THR A 71 -29.44 -2.74 -3.56
C THR A 71 -28.68 -1.83 -2.63
N ILE A 72 -29.39 -1.07 -1.81
CA ILE A 72 -28.83 -0.21 -0.77
C ILE A 72 -29.31 -0.71 0.59
N ILE A 73 -28.36 -0.98 1.49
CA ILE A 73 -28.61 -1.43 2.87
C ILE A 73 -29.06 -0.23 3.73
N GLY A 74 -28.35 0.88 3.59
CA GLY A 74 -28.57 2.11 4.33
C GLY A 74 -27.49 3.15 4.01
N PHE A 75 -27.28 4.08 4.93
CA PHE A 75 -26.34 5.19 4.80
C PHE A 75 -25.49 5.26 6.06
N SER A 76 -24.22 4.92 5.99
CA SER A 76 -23.29 5.04 7.11
C SER A 76 -22.42 6.29 7.00
N HIS A 77 -21.75 6.67 8.10
CA HIS A 77 -21.12 7.99 8.22
C HIS A 77 -19.62 8.00 8.00
N THR A 78 -19.01 6.81 7.88
CA THR A 78 -17.56 6.66 7.68
C THR A 78 -17.28 5.61 6.63
N HIS A 79 -16.36 5.92 5.71
CA HIS A 79 -15.94 5.02 4.64
C HIS A 79 -14.47 5.22 4.31
N LEU A 80 -13.79 4.15 3.90
CA LEU A 80 -12.46 4.20 3.32
C LEU A 80 -12.55 4.52 1.81
N SER A 81 -11.50 5.07 1.25
CA SER A 81 -11.40 5.37 -0.17
C SER A 81 -10.17 4.72 -0.77
N GLY A 82 -10.37 3.67 -1.56
CA GLY A 82 -9.33 3.03 -2.34
C GLY A 82 -8.46 2.03 -1.58
N THR A 83 -8.89 1.54 -0.43
CA THR A 83 -8.09 0.55 0.33
C THR A 83 -8.44 -0.87 -0.05
N GLY A 84 -7.46 -1.79 0.03
CA GLY A 84 -7.67 -3.23 -0.13
C GLY A 84 -8.15 -3.94 1.14
N CYS A 85 -8.28 -3.22 2.25
CA CYS A 85 -8.81 -3.74 3.51
C CYS A 85 -10.09 -3.00 3.89
N ALA A 86 -11.07 -3.75 4.39
CA ALA A 86 -12.33 -3.20 4.86
C ALA A 86 -12.24 -2.75 6.31
N ASP A 87 -12.84 -1.62 6.65
CA ASP A 87 -13.10 -1.12 8.00
C ASP A 87 -14.15 0.01 7.93
N LEU A 88 -14.59 0.54 9.06
CA LEU A 88 -15.50 1.67 9.18
C LEU A 88 -16.98 1.30 8.93
N ALA A 89 -17.68 2.01 8.02
CA ALA A 89 -19.14 1.93 7.82
C ALA A 89 -19.94 2.13 9.12
N ASP A 90 -19.51 3.11 9.92
CA ASP A 90 -20.07 3.37 11.25
C ASP A 90 -21.42 4.07 11.19
N ILE A 91 -22.31 3.70 12.11
CA ILE A 91 -23.56 4.39 12.39
C ILE A 91 -24.49 4.41 11.17
N LEU A 92 -25.02 3.23 10.84
CA LEU A 92 -25.94 3.08 9.71
C LEU A 92 -27.31 3.70 10.02
N PHE A 93 -27.82 4.54 9.12
CA PHE A 93 -29.20 5.02 9.08
C PHE A 93 -29.95 4.33 7.94
N HIS A 94 -31.02 3.60 8.28
CA HIS A 94 -31.93 2.97 7.32
C HIS A 94 -33.30 3.63 7.41
N PRO A 95 -33.65 4.62 6.54
CA PRO A 95 -34.95 5.27 6.52
C PRO A 95 -36.02 4.36 5.94
N SER A 96 -37.24 4.33 6.50
CA SER A 96 -38.34 3.50 5.99
C SER A 96 -39.67 4.26 6.00
N ALA A 97 -40.48 4.04 4.96
CA ALA A 97 -41.88 4.50 4.90
C ALA A 97 -42.87 3.53 5.58
N GLU A 98 -42.37 2.38 6.04
CA GLU A 98 -43.15 1.35 6.73
C GLU A 98 -42.47 0.96 8.04
N ALA A 99 -43.27 0.52 9.04
CA ALA A 99 -42.70 0.04 10.30
C ALA A 99 -41.92 -1.26 10.08
N LEU A 100 -40.68 -1.31 10.59
CA LEU A 100 -39.85 -2.50 10.52
C LEU A 100 -40.25 -3.52 11.61
N GLU A 101 -40.22 -4.79 11.26
CA GLU A 101 -40.50 -5.88 12.19
C GLU A 101 -39.21 -6.39 12.87
N LYS A 102 -39.34 -6.80 14.12
CA LYS A 102 -38.24 -7.48 14.83
C LYS A 102 -38.15 -8.93 14.42
N SER A 103 -36.95 -9.38 14.11
CA SER A 103 -36.59 -10.79 14.00
C SER A 103 -35.70 -11.14 15.19
N GLY A 104 -36.27 -11.81 16.19
CA GLY A 104 -35.60 -12.06 17.46
C GLY A 104 -35.42 -10.77 18.29
N THR A 105 -34.18 -10.42 18.63
CA THR A 105 -33.84 -9.25 19.44
C THR A 105 -33.54 -7.97 18.59
N ARG A 106 -33.46 -8.08 17.25
CA ARG A 106 -33.08 -7.03 16.32
C ARG A 106 -34.15 -6.75 15.28
N TYR A 107 -34.13 -5.56 14.69
CA TYR A 107 -34.90 -5.25 13.50
C TYR A 107 -34.18 -5.81 12.27
N GLY A 108 -34.95 -6.40 11.34
CA GLY A 108 -34.45 -6.80 10.03
C GLY A 108 -34.31 -5.60 9.09
N ILE A 109 -33.27 -5.59 8.30
CA ILE A 109 -33.07 -4.65 7.18
C ILE A 109 -33.30 -5.42 5.88
N ASP A 110 -34.29 -5.00 5.11
CA ASP A 110 -34.46 -5.45 3.72
C ASP A 110 -33.83 -4.39 2.81
N PRO A 111 -32.70 -4.69 2.11
CA PRO A 111 -32.04 -3.70 1.26
C PRO A 111 -32.94 -3.17 0.14
N TYR A 112 -32.90 -1.89 -0.13
CA TYR A 112 -33.72 -1.25 -1.15
C TYR A 112 -33.15 -1.44 -2.54
N THR A 113 -33.93 -2.05 -3.44
CA THR A 113 -33.56 -2.13 -4.85
C THR A 113 -33.59 -0.72 -5.48
N PHE A 114 -32.53 -0.34 -6.17
CA PHE A 114 -32.39 0.92 -6.89
C PHE A 114 -31.85 0.70 -8.32
N ASN A 115 -31.72 1.78 -9.05
CA ASN A 115 -31.11 1.79 -10.39
C ASN A 115 -30.22 3.04 -10.49
N HIS A 116 -29.01 2.90 -11.04
CA HIS A 116 -28.05 4.00 -11.14
C HIS A 116 -28.55 5.24 -11.89
N LYS A 117 -29.53 5.11 -12.80
CA LYS A 117 -30.19 6.27 -13.43
C LYS A 117 -31.03 7.11 -12.47
N ASP A 118 -31.40 6.55 -11.32
CA ASP A 118 -32.15 7.22 -10.25
C ASP A 118 -31.23 7.76 -9.15
N GLU A 119 -29.91 7.60 -9.32
CA GLU A 119 -28.84 8.05 -8.44
C GLU A 119 -28.14 9.30 -8.98
N ILE A 120 -27.71 10.16 -8.10
CA ILE A 120 -26.94 11.37 -8.42
C ILE A 120 -25.79 11.48 -7.44
N ALA A 121 -24.55 11.46 -7.95
CA ALA A 121 -23.35 11.77 -7.18
C ALA A 121 -22.72 13.07 -7.68
N LYS A 122 -22.37 13.95 -6.76
CA LYS A 122 -21.66 15.20 -7.00
C LYS A 122 -20.74 15.49 -5.82
N LEU A 123 -19.81 16.38 -6.00
CA LEU A 123 -18.91 16.80 -4.93
C LEU A 123 -19.73 17.32 -3.72
N GLY A 124 -19.61 16.62 -2.59
CA GLY A 124 -20.33 16.95 -1.36
C GLY A 124 -21.84 16.70 -1.36
N TYR A 125 -22.36 16.00 -2.36
CA TYR A 125 -23.78 15.68 -2.45
C TYR A 125 -24.02 14.34 -3.14
N TRP A 126 -24.88 13.52 -2.53
CA TRP A 126 -25.38 12.31 -3.13
C TRP A 126 -26.89 12.18 -2.94
N ALA A 127 -27.60 11.57 -3.90
CA ALA A 127 -29.05 11.36 -3.80
C ALA A 127 -29.49 10.13 -4.59
N VAL A 128 -30.58 9.50 -4.12
CA VAL A 128 -31.23 8.38 -4.82
C VAL A 128 -32.77 8.44 -4.68
N LYS A 129 -33.45 8.05 -5.75
CA LYS A 129 -34.89 7.79 -5.72
C LYS A 129 -35.12 6.31 -5.54
N LEU A 130 -35.91 5.94 -4.53
CA LEU A 130 -36.31 4.58 -4.17
C LEU A 130 -37.83 4.42 -4.31
N PRO A 131 -38.39 4.35 -5.54
CA PRO A 131 -39.83 4.42 -5.77
C PRO A 131 -40.60 3.30 -5.10
N LYS A 132 -40.00 2.07 -5.03
CA LYS A 132 -40.65 0.91 -4.37
C LYS A 132 -40.71 1.08 -2.85
N ALA A 133 -39.74 1.78 -2.27
CA ALA A 133 -39.72 2.10 -0.85
C ALA A 133 -40.52 3.37 -0.52
N GLY A 134 -41.06 4.07 -1.52
CA GLY A 134 -41.76 5.34 -1.31
C GLY A 134 -40.85 6.44 -0.72
N LEU A 135 -39.59 6.49 -1.15
CA LEU A 135 -38.54 7.28 -0.51
C LEU A 135 -37.62 7.94 -1.54
N VAL A 136 -37.22 9.20 -1.24
CA VAL A 136 -36.03 9.83 -1.82
C VAL A 136 -35.07 10.12 -0.67
N ALA A 137 -33.80 9.74 -0.82
CA ALA A 137 -32.74 10.08 0.11
C ALA A 137 -31.76 11.05 -0.53
N GLU A 138 -31.39 12.10 0.18
CA GLU A 138 -30.38 13.08 -0.20
C GLU A 138 -29.39 13.24 0.95
N LEU A 139 -28.09 13.26 0.63
CA LEU A 139 -26.98 13.32 1.56
C LEU A 139 -26.08 14.52 1.25
N THR A 140 -25.61 15.19 2.28
CA THR A 140 -24.52 16.16 2.21
C THR A 140 -23.70 16.08 3.50
N ALA A 141 -22.49 16.65 3.53
CA ALA A 141 -21.63 16.55 4.70
C ALA A 141 -20.77 17.81 4.87
N THR A 142 -20.47 18.15 6.11
CA THR A 142 -19.36 19.03 6.51
C THR A 142 -18.15 18.18 6.90
N GLN A 143 -17.11 18.78 7.49
CA GLN A 143 -15.95 18.00 7.93
C GLN A 143 -16.28 17.00 9.07
N HIS A 144 -17.20 17.36 9.98
CA HIS A 144 -17.51 16.56 11.16
C HIS A 144 -18.99 16.18 11.29
N ALA A 145 -19.83 16.57 10.33
CA ALA A 145 -21.25 16.22 10.39
C ALA A 145 -21.81 15.75 9.05
N GLY A 146 -22.59 14.68 9.09
CA GLY A 146 -23.39 14.19 7.99
C GLY A 146 -24.82 14.71 8.06
N ILE A 147 -25.41 15.13 6.95
CA ILE A 147 -26.75 15.65 6.89
C ILE A 147 -27.57 14.86 5.88
N HIS A 148 -28.67 14.27 6.35
CA HIS A 148 -29.62 13.51 5.56
C HIS A 148 -30.90 14.31 5.35
N ARG A 149 -31.47 14.22 4.16
CA ARG A 149 -32.84 14.65 3.88
C ARG A 149 -33.62 13.49 3.26
N TYR A 150 -34.65 13.05 3.94
CA TYR A 150 -35.54 12.00 3.48
C TYR A 150 -36.89 12.58 3.08
N ILE A 151 -37.35 12.26 1.87
CA ILE A 151 -38.65 12.69 1.35
C ILE A 151 -39.52 11.43 1.18
N TYR A 152 -40.53 11.31 1.99
CA TYR A 152 -41.40 10.15 2.04
C TYR A 152 -42.67 10.37 1.22
N SER A 153 -43.05 9.38 0.42
CA SER A 153 -44.34 9.30 -0.27
C SER A 153 -45.32 8.27 0.36
N GLY A 154 -44.80 7.43 1.28
CA GLY A 154 -45.56 6.46 2.06
C GLY A 154 -46.23 7.06 3.30
N SER A 155 -46.90 6.21 4.10
CA SER A 155 -47.68 6.64 5.27
C SER A 155 -46.86 6.79 6.54
N GLY A 156 -45.76 6.06 6.70
CA GLY A 156 -44.89 6.11 7.87
C GLY A 156 -43.64 6.99 7.66
N ARG A 157 -43.00 7.33 8.77
CA ARG A 157 -41.72 8.08 8.82
C ARG A 157 -40.86 7.40 9.86
N TYR A 158 -39.99 6.50 9.42
CA TYR A 158 -39.12 5.72 10.30
C TYR A 158 -37.68 5.88 9.94
N ILE A 159 -36.80 5.84 10.90
CA ILE A 159 -35.36 5.66 10.74
C ILE A 159 -34.92 4.57 11.69
N LEU A 160 -34.38 3.47 11.17
CA LEU A 160 -33.62 2.53 11.96
C LEU A 160 -32.18 2.99 12.06
N ILE A 161 -31.67 3.12 13.26
CA ILE A 161 -30.25 3.32 13.52
C ILE A 161 -29.68 1.95 13.91
N ASP A 162 -28.71 1.49 13.14
CA ASP A 162 -28.04 0.22 13.40
C ASP A 162 -26.56 0.46 13.72
N LEU A 163 -26.17 0.14 14.96
CA LEU A 163 -24.80 0.20 15.45
C LEU A 163 -24.08 -1.16 15.32
N ASN A 164 -24.75 -2.21 14.80
CA ASN A 164 -24.10 -3.48 14.48
C ASN A 164 -23.56 -3.52 13.05
N HIS A 165 -24.01 -2.60 12.20
CA HIS A 165 -23.56 -2.58 10.83
C HIS A 165 -22.05 -2.46 10.77
N ALA A 166 -21.40 -3.32 10.00
CA ALA A 166 -19.95 -3.39 9.86
C ALA A 166 -19.61 -4.02 8.50
N LEU A 167 -18.38 -3.84 8.05
CA LEU A 167 -17.83 -4.48 6.86
C LEU A 167 -17.02 -5.71 7.25
N SER A 168 -17.03 -6.71 6.39
CA SER A 168 -16.29 -7.97 6.57
C SER A 168 -16.57 -8.62 7.95
N ASP A 169 -15.55 -8.99 8.67
CA ASP A 169 -15.60 -9.65 9.98
C ASP A 169 -15.43 -8.70 11.18
N ASP A 170 -15.49 -7.37 10.95
CA ASP A 170 -15.42 -6.38 12.01
C ASP A 170 -16.46 -6.61 13.09
N LYS A 171 -16.05 -6.52 14.35
CA LYS A 171 -16.89 -6.82 15.50
C LYS A 171 -17.17 -5.59 16.32
N VAL A 172 -18.44 -5.27 16.50
CA VAL A 172 -18.87 -4.24 17.45
C VAL A 172 -18.88 -4.86 18.85
N ASP A 173 -17.96 -4.48 19.72
CA ASP A 173 -17.84 -5.00 21.09
C ASP A 173 -18.54 -4.11 22.12
N GLN A 174 -18.59 -2.79 21.90
CA GLN A 174 -19.31 -1.84 22.74
C GLN A 174 -20.17 -0.91 21.91
N CYS A 175 -21.37 -0.62 22.43
CA CYS A 175 -22.20 0.48 21.91
C CYS A 175 -23.16 1.02 22.97
N SER A 176 -23.62 2.25 22.74
CA SER A 176 -24.72 2.86 23.48
C SER A 176 -25.55 3.73 22.56
N LEU A 177 -26.85 3.75 22.76
CA LEU A 177 -27.80 4.58 22.03
C LEU A 177 -28.88 5.07 22.98
N ARG A 178 -29.13 6.37 23.02
CA ARG A 178 -30.11 6.98 23.91
C ARG A 178 -30.78 8.20 23.31
N GLN A 179 -32.06 8.38 23.61
CA GLN A 179 -32.79 9.60 23.33
C GLN A 179 -32.47 10.65 24.38
N ILE A 180 -32.18 11.88 23.94
CA ILE A 180 -31.83 13.06 24.77
C ILE A 180 -33.02 13.99 24.92
N SER A 181 -33.73 14.23 23.81
CA SER A 181 -34.96 15.02 23.77
C SER A 181 -35.93 14.42 22.76
N ASP A 182 -37.02 15.11 22.48
CA ASP A 182 -37.93 14.69 21.42
C ASP A 182 -37.38 14.87 20.00
N THR A 183 -36.26 15.56 19.83
CA THR A 183 -35.61 15.76 18.52
C THR A 183 -34.14 15.35 18.52
N GLU A 184 -33.61 14.81 19.60
CA GLU A 184 -32.16 14.54 19.68
C GLU A 184 -31.87 13.17 20.31
N ILE A 185 -30.87 12.50 19.74
CA ILE A 185 -30.30 11.25 20.24
C ILE A 185 -28.78 11.34 20.27
N CYS A 186 -28.13 10.48 21.03
CA CYS A 186 -26.70 10.31 20.99
C CYS A 186 -26.32 8.86 21.25
N GLY A 187 -25.09 8.53 20.91
CA GLY A 187 -24.56 7.20 21.13
C GLY A 187 -23.08 7.11 20.84
N MET A 188 -22.59 5.89 20.95
CA MET A 188 -21.24 5.51 20.54
C MET A 188 -21.22 4.04 20.12
N ARG A 189 -20.26 3.68 19.31
CA ARG A 189 -19.87 2.29 19.06
C ARG A 189 -18.35 2.16 19.13
N ARG A 190 -17.89 0.95 19.46
CA ARG A 190 -16.48 0.58 19.34
C ARG A 190 -16.38 -0.72 18.54
N THR A 191 -15.46 -0.73 17.61
CA THR A 191 -15.17 -1.86 16.74
C THR A 191 -13.80 -2.47 17.00
N GLN A 192 -13.70 -3.74 16.66
CA GLN A 192 -12.47 -4.50 16.52
C GLN A 192 -12.45 -4.95 15.06
N GLY A 193 -11.67 -4.30 14.23
CA GLY A 193 -11.52 -4.51 12.79
C GLY A 193 -10.07 -4.45 12.38
N TRP A 194 -9.81 -3.93 11.21
CA TRP A 194 -8.45 -3.69 10.73
C TRP A 194 -7.65 -2.81 11.71
N VAL A 195 -8.29 -1.79 12.27
CA VAL A 195 -7.77 -1.12 13.47
C VAL A 195 -8.52 -1.57 14.72
N GLU A 196 -7.77 -1.93 15.76
CA GLU A 196 -8.34 -2.37 17.02
C GLU A 196 -8.86 -1.22 17.90
N ASN A 197 -9.90 -1.49 18.68
CA ASN A 197 -10.46 -0.56 19.68
C ASN A 197 -10.94 0.79 19.15
N GLN A 198 -11.33 0.87 17.88
CA GLN A 198 -11.82 2.10 17.28
C GLN A 198 -13.17 2.50 17.88
N ALA A 199 -13.21 3.64 18.54
CA ALA A 199 -14.42 4.21 19.11
C ALA A 199 -14.88 5.43 18.33
N ILE A 200 -16.16 5.45 17.96
CA ILE A 200 -16.82 6.59 17.37
C ILE A 200 -18.02 7.01 18.20
N HIS A 201 -18.13 8.29 18.47
CA HIS A 201 -19.22 8.92 19.21
C HIS A 201 -20.04 9.77 18.25
N PHE A 202 -21.34 9.80 18.44
CA PHE A 202 -22.21 10.62 17.61
C PHE A 202 -23.29 11.36 18.42
N TYR A 203 -23.75 12.46 17.86
CA TYR A 203 -24.88 13.23 18.30
C TYR A 203 -25.75 13.59 17.10
N ALA A 204 -27.02 13.19 17.12
CA ALA A 204 -27.92 13.42 16.00
C ALA A 204 -29.11 14.32 16.40
N ARG A 205 -29.48 15.21 15.48
CA ARG A 205 -30.61 16.15 15.59
C ARG A 205 -31.56 15.97 14.42
N PHE A 206 -32.85 15.90 14.72
CA PHE A 206 -33.91 15.70 13.73
C PHE A 206 -34.81 16.95 13.61
N SER A 207 -35.29 17.23 12.38
CA SER A 207 -36.20 18.33 12.10
C SER A 207 -37.63 18.12 12.62
N ARG A 208 -37.92 16.94 13.16
CA ARG A 208 -39.25 16.52 13.65
C ARG A 208 -39.13 15.81 14.99
N PRO A 209 -40.18 15.92 15.85
CA PRO A 209 -40.20 15.16 17.07
C PRO A 209 -40.28 13.64 16.83
N ILE A 210 -39.47 12.91 17.57
CA ILE A 210 -39.52 11.45 17.71
C ILE A 210 -40.75 11.13 18.54
N ILE A 211 -41.77 10.47 17.96
CA ILE A 211 -42.99 10.07 18.65
C ILE A 211 -42.88 8.68 19.28
N SER A 212 -41.91 7.87 18.80
CA SER A 212 -41.59 6.58 19.38
C SER A 212 -40.10 6.27 19.22
N PHE A 213 -39.44 5.84 20.29
CA PHE A 213 -38.06 5.36 20.32
C PHE A 213 -38.12 3.89 20.78
N ASN A 214 -37.98 2.97 19.83
CA ASN A 214 -38.07 1.53 20.09
C ASN A 214 -36.68 0.91 20.10
N ASP A 215 -36.15 0.75 21.29
CA ASP A 215 -34.84 0.14 21.52
C ASP A 215 -34.81 -1.36 21.18
N ALA A 216 -33.71 -1.81 20.66
CA ALA A 216 -33.38 -3.20 20.33
C ALA A 216 -31.91 -3.48 20.62
N GLU A 217 -31.44 -4.70 20.38
CA GLU A 217 -30.03 -5.04 20.55
C GLU A 217 -29.17 -4.20 19.61
N ARG A 218 -28.44 -3.19 20.15
CA ARG A 218 -27.56 -2.25 19.44
C ARG A 218 -28.23 -1.51 18.28
N GLN A 219 -29.55 -1.39 18.31
CA GLN A 219 -30.34 -0.70 17.29
C GLN A 219 -31.43 0.14 17.97
N ALA A 220 -31.94 1.15 17.28
CA ALA A 220 -33.21 1.82 17.66
C ALA A 220 -34.03 2.18 16.43
N LEU A 221 -35.30 1.81 16.43
CA LEU A 221 -36.27 2.28 15.43
C LEU A 221 -36.97 3.53 15.95
N LEU A 222 -36.70 4.65 15.24
CA LEU A 222 -37.31 5.94 15.51
C LEU A 222 -38.57 6.10 14.64
N GLU A 223 -39.66 6.54 15.22
CA GLU A 223 -40.87 6.91 14.49
C GLU A 223 -41.12 8.41 14.60
N PHE A 224 -41.51 9.03 13.52
CA PHE A 224 -41.77 10.47 13.44
C PHE A 224 -43.20 10.74 12.98
N ALA A 225 -43.76 11.89 13.35
CA ALA A 225 -45.11 12.28 12.95
C ALA A 225 -45.25 12.41 11.41
N PRO A 226 -46.32 11.83 10.82
CA PRO A 226 -46.51 11.82 9.37
C PRO A 226 -47.13 13.11 8.81
N ASP A 227 -47.07 14.20 9.57
CA ASP A 227 -47.67 15.50 9.24
C ASP A 227 -46.88 16.29 8.17
N ALA A 228 -45.71 15.82 7.80
CA ALA A 228 -44.91 16.37 6.70
C ALA A 228 -44.18 15.26 5.94
N ASP A 229 -43.91 15.52 4.66
CA ASP A 229 -43.25 14.53 3.80
C ASP A 229 -41.73 14.52 3.95
N THR A 230 -41.15 15.59 4.47
CA THR A 230 -39.68 15.74 4.59
C THR A 230 -39.24 15.64 6.04
N LEU A 231 -38.18 14.83 6.25
CA LEU A 231 -37.44 14.67 7.50
C LEU A 231 -35.98 14.93 7.24
N THR A 232 -35.40 15.89 7.96
CA THR A 232 -33.94 16.15 7.94
C THR A 232 -33.33 15.64 9.23
N ALA A 233 -32.19 14.98 9.12
CA ALA A 233 -31.33 14.56 10.24
C ALA A 233 -29.91 15.08 10.04
N ALA A 234 -29.30 15.61 11.08
CA ALA A 234 -27.88 15.95 11.08
C ALA A 234 -27.17 15.19 12.19
N VAL A 235 -26.03 14.60 11.87
CA VAL A 235 -25.26 13.70 12.73
C VAL A 235 -23.84 14.19 12.82
N GLY A 236 -23.47 14.77 13.96
CA GLY A 236 -22.07 15.07 14.26
C GLY A 236 -21.36 13.85 14.83
N ILE A 237 -20.11 13.66 14.46
CA ILE A 237 -19.26 12.56 14.95
C ILE A 237 -17.99 13.06 15.60
N SER A 238 -17.36 12.25 16.43
CA SER A 238 -16.09 12.51 17.11
C SER A 238 -15.47 11.19 17.57
N ALA A 239 -14.15 11.08 17.48
CA ALA A 239 -13.40 9.99 18.11
C ALA A 239 -13.28 10.18 19.63
N VAL A 240 -13.44 11.41 20.15
CA VAL A 240 -13.15 11.80 21.54
C VAL A 240 -14.33 11.52 22.47
N SER A 241 -15.51 12.10 22.16
CA SER A 241 -16.67 11.99 23.07
C SER A 241 -17.99 12.41 22.41
N ILE A 242 -19.10 12.04 23.03
CA ILE A 242 -20.44 12.51 22.63
C ILE A 242 -20.56 14.03 22.73
N GLU A 243 -19.94 14.64 23.74
CA GLU A 243 -19.91 16.08 23.95
C GLU A 243 -19.19 16.80 22.79
N ASN A 244 -18.09 16.21 22.31
CA ASN A 244 -17.37 16.76 21.15
C ASN A 244 -18.14 16.52 19.84
N ALA A 245 -18.79 15.37 19.67
CA ALA A 245 -19.68 15.12 18.53
C ALA A 245 -20.81 16.16 18.47
N LYS A 246 -21.39 16.50 19.63
CA LYS A 246 -22.37 17.60 19.73
C LYS A 246 -21.76 18.95 19.40
N LEU A 247 -20.56 19.24 19.92
CA LEU A 247 -19.86 20.51 19.66
C LEU A 247 -19.56 20.69 18.17
N ASN A 248 -19.11 19.62 17.50
CA ASN A 248 -18.87 19.58 16.05
C ASN A 248 -20.16 19.91 15.29
N LEU A 249 -21.25 19.23 15.65
CA LEU A 249 -22.57 19.44 15.03
C LEU A 249 -23.07 20.89 15.24
N ASP A 250 -23.02 21.38 16.49
CA ASP A 250 -23.50 22.73 16.81
C ASP A 250 -22.68 23.83 16.10
N THR A 251 -21.39 23.58 15.87
CA THR A 251 -20.48 24.51 15.20
C THR A 251 -20.70 24.55 13.70
N GLU A 252 -20.79 23.39 13.07
CA GLU A 252 -20.81 23.26 11.61
C GLU A 252 -22.23 23.27 11.03
N VAL A 253 -23.24 22.83 11.80
CA VAL A 253 -24.63 22.75 11.41
C VAL A 253 -25.52 23.35 12.52
N PRO A 254 -25.39 24.67 12.79
CA PRO A 254 -26.17 25.32 13.84
C PRO A 254 -27.70 25.30 13.57
N GLU A 255 -28.07 25.28 12.31
CA GLU A 255 -29.44 25.16 11.83
C GLU A 255 -29.57 23.94 10.89
N LEU A 256 -30.70 23.22 10.96
CA LEU A 256 -30.98 22.09 10.09
C LEU A 256 -31.50 22.54 8.70
N ASP A 257 -30.67 23.32 8.00
CA ASP A 257 -30.92 23.73 6.63
C ASP A 257 -30.05 22.94 5.67
N PHE A 258 -30.62 21.88 5.10
CA PHE A 258 -29.94 20.97 4.18
C PHE A 258 -29.35 21.68 2.96
N ASP A 259 -30.13 22.60 2.38
CA ASP A 259 -29.71 23.26 1.14
C ASP A 259 -28.58 24.27 1.41
N GLN A 260 -28.60 24.95 2.56
CA GLN A 260 -27.52 25.85 3.00
C GLN A 260 -26.21 25.03 3.20
N VAL A 261 -26.26 23.90 3.92
CA VAL A 261 -25.07 23.07 4.14
C VAL A 261 -24.52 22.54 2.83
N ARG A 262 -25.39 22.07 1.94
CA ARG A 262 -25.01 21.61 0.62
C ARG A 262 -24.29 22.69 -0.18
N GLU A 263 -24.84 23.91 -0.25
CA GLU A 263 -24.21 25.03 -0.95
C GLU A 263 -22.84 25.38 -0.35
N GLN A 264 -22.69 25.36 0.97
CA GLN A 264 -21.42 25.59 1.66
C GLN A 264 -20.40 24.51 1.33
N THR A 265 -20.79 23.25 1.28
CA THR A 265 -19.90 22.12 0.94
C THR A 265 -19.49 22.18 -0.54
N GLU A 266 -20.41 22.49 -1.44
CA GLU A 266 -20.09 22.73 -2.86
C GLU A 266 -19.06 23.87 -3.04
N GLU A 267 -19.16 24.96 -2.27
CA GLU A 267 -18.20 26.07 -2.28
C GLU A 267 -16.84 25.65 -1.70
N THR A 268 -16.84 24.85 -0.64
CA THR A 268 -15.62 24.30 -0.05
C THR A 268 -14.88 23.44 -1.07
N TRP A 269 -15.57 22.56 -1.79
CA TRP A 269 -15.00 21.77 -2.88
C TRP A 269 -14.49 22.65 -4.04
N ARG A 270 -15.25 23.66 -4.43
CA ARG A 270 -14.83 24.61 -5.47
C ARG A 270 -13.51 25.29 -5.08
N THR A 271 -13.37 25.64 -3.82
CA THR A 271 -12.14 26.25 -3.27
C THR A 271 -11.00 25.22 -3.26
N ALA A 272 -11.23 24.01 -2.75
CA ALA A 272 -10.22 22.97 -2.64
C ALA A 272 -9.64 22.54 -4.00
N LEU A 273 -10.46 22.50 -5.05
CA LEU A 273 -10.03 22.12 -6.41
C LEU A 273 -9.52 23.32 -7.24
N SER A 274 -9.63 24.55 -6.73
CA SER A 274 -9.24 25.76 -7.49
C SER A 274 -7.73 25.91 -7.69
N GLY A 275 -6.92 25.18 -6.91
CA GLY A 275 -5.47 25.30 -6.90
C GLY A 275 -4.80 24.84 -8.19
N ILE A 276 -5.39 23.88 -8.93
CA ILE A 276 -4.86 23.39 -10.20
C ILE A 276 -5.98 23.41 -11.24
N ARG A 277 -5.72 24.03 -12.39
CA ARG A 277 -6.69 24.18 -13.49
C ARG A 277 -6.08 23.80 -14.81
N VAL A 278 -6.85 23.14 -15.67
CA VAL A 278 -6.40 22.71 -16.99
C VAL A 278 -7.29 23.23 -18.11
N LYS A 279 -6.69 23.43 -19.29
CA LYS A 279 -7.38 23.80 -20.53
C LYS A 279 -6.88 22.95 -21.69
N GLY A 280 -7.77 22.62 -22.60
CA GLY A 280 -7.46 21.72 -23.73
C GLY A 280 -7.73 20.27 -23.34
N GLY A 281 -7.05 19.34 -24.00
CA GLY A 281 -7.32 17.91 -23.85
C GLY A 281 -8.72 17.51 -24.33
N THR A 282 -9.09 16.25 -24.17
CA THR A 282 -10.44 15.73 -24.43
C THR A 282 -11.37 15.93 -23.24
N ALA A 283 -12.68 15.83 -23.44
CA ALA A 283 -13.66 15.88 -22.35
C ALA A 283 -13.43 14.74 -21.33
N LYS A 284 -13.09 13.51 -21.85
CA LYS A 284 -12.72 12.37 -21.02
C LYS A 284 -11.52 12.70 -20.12
N GLN A 285 -10.43 13.19 -20.70
CA GLN A 285 -9.22 13.55 -19.95
C GLN A 285 -9.46 14.60 -18.87
N ARG A 286 -10.28 15.63 -19.17
CA ARG A 286 -10.62 16.65 -18.15
C ARG A 286 -11.48 16.09 -17.03
N ARG A 287 -12.43 15.18 -17.34
CA ARG A 287 -13.25 14.52 -16.31
C ARG A 287 -12.39 13.66 -15.40
N ILE A 288 -11.53 12.80 -15.95
CA ILE A 288 -10.60 11.99 -15.17
C ILE A 288 -9.70 12.89 -14.31
N PHE A 289 -9.13 13.95 -14.88
CA PHE A 289 -8.26 14.87 -14.16
C PHE A 289 -8.99 15.59 -13.00
N ALA A 290 -10.19 16.07 -13.22
CA ALA A 290 -11.00 16.71 -12.19
C ALA A 290 -11.37 15.73 -11.06
N THR A 291 -11.69 14.49 -11.41
CA THR A 291 -12.00 13.43 -10.44
C THR A 291 -10.73 12.98 -9.69
N ALA A 292 -9.59 12.84 -10.38
CA ALA A 292 -8.33 12.56 -9.72
C ALA A 292 -7.96 13.66 -8.70
N LEU A 293 -8.13 14.94 -9.04
CA LEU A 293 -7.97 16.02 -8.06
C LEU A 293 -8.93 15.90 -6.88
N TYR A 294 -10.17 15.48 -7.12
CA TYR A 294 -11.15 15.22 -6.05
C TYR A 294 -10.67 14.09 -5.14
N HIS A 295 -10.25 12.93 -5.67
CA HIS A 295 -9.76 11.81 -4.88
C HIS A 295 -8.53 12.19 -4.05
N THR A 296 -7.61 13.03 -4.56
CA THR A 296 -6.47 13.52 -3.75
C THR A 296 -6.86 14.37 -2.55
N LYS A 297 -8.14 14.68 -2.35
CA LYS A 297 -8.65 15.49 -1.24
C LYS A 297 -9.67 14.74 -0.35
N ILE A 298 -9.81 13.41 -0.53
CA ILE A 298 -10.66 12.60 0.34
C ILE A 298 -9.88 12.16 1.59
N ALA A 299 -8.70 11.60 1.41
CA ALA A 299 -7.78 11.20 2.48
C ALA A 299 -6.50 12.07 2.45
N PRO A 300 -5.78 12.20 3.59
CA PRO A 300 -6.12 11.75 4.95
C PRO A 300 -7.34 12.45 5.52
N ASN A 301 -7.88 11.94 6.64
CA ASN A 301 -9.03 12.54 7.29
C ASN A 301 -8.61 13.41 8.47
N VAL A 302 -9.32 14.53 8.68
CA VAL A 302 -9.19 15.32 9.91
C VAL A 302 -9.72 14.49 11.07
N MET A 303 -8.91 14.33 12.13
CA MET A 303 -9.25 13.56 13.31
C MET A 303 -9.31 14.40 14.58
N SER A 304 -8.92 15.68 14.50
CA SER A 304 -9.18 16.64 15.57
C SER A 304 -10.57 17.24 15.43
N ASP A 305 -11.34 17.30 16.52
CA ASP A 305 -12.60 17.99 16.63
C ASP A 305 -12.44 19.53 16.47
N VAL A 306 -13.52 20.28 16.34
CA VAL A 306 -13.50 21.74 16.15
C VAL A 306 -12.82 22.51 17.31
N ASN A 307 -12.68 21.88 18.49
CA ASN A 307 -11.93 22.42 19.64
C ASN A 307 -10.45 21.99 19.65
N GLY A 308 -9.98 21.29 18.61
CA GLY A 308 -8.62 20.80 18.47
C GLY A 308 -8.31 19.48 19.20
N GLN A 309 -9.26 18.89 19.94
CA GLN A 309 -9.05 17.61 20.63
C GLN A 309 -9.06 16.43 19.68
N TYR A 310 -8.26 15.40 19.99
CA TYR A 310 -8.18 14.14 19.24
C TYR A 310 -7.76 13.00 20.18
N ILE A 311 -7.94 11.75 19.75
CA ILE A 311 -7.45 10.57 20.45
C ILE A 311 -6.06 10.21 19.92
N ARG A 312 -5.12 10.01 20.83
CA ARG A 312 -3.78 9.47 20.54
C ARG A 312 -3.80 7.96 20.43
N HIS A 313 -2.79 7.37 19.80
CA HIS A 313 -2.65 5.91 19.67
C HIS A 313 -2.54 5.16 21.02
N ASP A 314 -2.22 5.84 22.12
CA ASP A 314 -2.25 5.28 23.47
C ASP A 314 -3.61 5.40 24.17
N GLY A 315 -4.63 5.90 23.48
CA GLY A 315 -5.98 6.15 23.98
C GLY A 315 -6.14 7.42 24.81
N SER A 316 -5.09 8.21 25.02
CA SER A 316 -5.19 9.50 25.71
C SER A 316 -5.73 10.60 24.79
N ILE A 317 -6.26 11.67 25.39
CA ILE A 317 -6.76 12.82 24.63
C ILE A 317 -5.60 13.83 24.43
N GLY A 318 -5.31 14.12 23.17
CA GLY A 318 -4.44 15.21 22.76
C GLY A 318 -5.21 16.48 22.38
N THR A 319 -4.51 17.58 22.20
CA THR A 319 -5.09 18.82 21.69
C THR A 319 -4.06 19.52 20.79
N MET A 320 -4.43 19.72 19.53
CA MET A 320 -3.59 20.47 18.60
C MET A 320 -3.55 21.96 18.95
N PRO A 321 -2.44 22.65 18.68
CA PRO A 321 -2.37 24.11 18.79
C PRO A 321 -3.44 24.79 17.94
N GLU A 322 -3.88 25.98 18.34
CA GLU A 322 -4.88 26.76 17.63
C GLU A 322 -4.50 26.95 16.14
N GLY A 323 -5.45 26.63 15.24
CA GLY A 323 -5.28 26.72 13.80
C GLY A 323 -4.52 25.53 13.18
N ARG A 324 -4.17 24.49 13.96
CA ARG A 324 -3.58 23.24 13.49
C ARG A 324 -4.58 22.10 13.61
N LYS A 325 -4.41 21.08 12.75
CA LYS A 325 -5.28 19.89 12.73
C LYS A 325 -4.45 18.62 12.91
N TYR A 326 -5.05 17.64 13.57
CA TYR A 326 -4.54 16.28 13.64
C TYR A 326 -5.15 15.45 12.50
N TRP A 327 -4.31 14.69 11.82
CA TRP A 327 -4.66 13.91 10.63
C TRP A 327 -4.37 12.44 10.84
N SER A 328 -5.21 11.57 10.27
CA SER A 328 -5.01 10.13 10.20
C SER A 328 -5.61 9.57 8.92
N THR A 329 -5.60 8.26 8.75
CA THR A 329 -5.96 7.55 7.52
C THR A 329 -4.94 7.84 6.42
N PHE A 330 -3.71 7.35 6.65
CA PHE A 330 -2.61 7.49 5.71
C PHE A 330 -2.16 6.13 5.21
N SER A 331 -2.33 5.86 3.93
CA SER A 331 -1.71 4.76 3.20
C SER A 331 -0.28 5.16 2.82
N ILE A 332 0.65 5.21 3.80
CA ILE A 332 1.95 5.88 3.62
C ILE A 332 2.83 5.12 2.63
N TRP A 333 2.75 3.79 2.58
CA TRP A 333 3.48 2.95 1.62
C TRP A 333 3.18 3.35 0.17
N ASP A 334 1.97 3.80 -0.09
CA ASP A 334 1.49 4.25 -1.39
C ASP A 334 1.75 5.73 -1.60
N THR A 335 1.24 6.56 -0.70
CA THR A 335 1.13 8.01 -0.86
C THR A 335 2.47 8.76 -0.81
N PHE A 336 3.54 8.17 -0.24
CA PHE A 336 4.85 8.81 -0.25
C PHE A 336 5.37 9.07 -1.67
N ARG A 337 4.93 8.28 -2.66
CA ARG A 337 5.45 8.25 -4.04
C ARG A 337 5.01 9.46 -4.86
N ALA A 338 3.72 9.82 -4.85
CA ALA A 338 3.21 10.95 -5.62
C ALA A 338 2.32 11.90 -4.81
N TRP A 339 1.44 11.37 -3.95
CA TRP A 339 0.48 12.19 -3.24
C TRP A 339 1.16 13.21 -2.31
N HIS A 340 2.09 12.80 -1.43
CA HIS A 340 2.82 13.70 -0.54
C HIS A 340 3.68 14.72 -1.31
N PRO A 341 4.46 14.33 -2.36
CA PRO A 341 5.14 15.28 -3.23
C PRO A 341 4.22 16.32 -3.89
N LEU A 342 3.02 15.93 -4.31
CA LEU A 342 2.01 16.84 -4.86
C LEU A 342 1.51 17.85 -3.82
N GLN A 343 1.21 17.39 -2.60
CA GLN A 343 0.79 18.29 -1.51
C GLN A 343 1.91 19.27 -1.14
N THR A 344 3.17 18.84 -1.13
CA THR A 344 4.31 19.71 -0.84
C THR A 344 4.46 20.85 -1.86
N LEU A 345 4.07 20.62 -3.13
CA LEU A 345 4.05 21.67 -4.15
C LEU A 345 2.93 22.71 -3.91
N THR A 346 1.80 22.29 -3.35
CA THR A 346 0.57 23.10 -3.30
C THR A 346 0.23 23.66 -1.93
N ASP A 347 0.51 22.94 -0.84
CA ASP A 347 0.12 23.32 0.53
C ASP A 347 1.12 22.83 1.60
N THR A 348 2.18 23.60 1.79
CA THR A 348 3.18 23.29 2.82
C THR A 348 2.67 23.43 4.26
N ALA A 349 1.59 24.19 4.50
CA ALA A 349 0.99 24.27 5.84
C ALA A 349 0.28 22.97 6.20
N PHE A 350 -0.43 22.37 5.26
CA PHE A 350 -1.06 21.07 5.40
C PHE A 350 0.00 19.96 5.60
N VAL A 351 1.05 19.95 4.78
CA VAL A 351 2.18 19.01 4.94
C VAL A 351 2.82 19.12 6.32
N ASN A 352 2.95 20.34 6.84
CA ASN A 352 3.47 20.55 8.20
C ASN A 352 2.57 19.92 9.27
N ASP A 353 1.25 20.05 9.14
CA ASP A 353 0.31 19.46 10.10
C ASP A 353 0.31 17.93 10.03
N MET A 354 0.53 17.33 8.85
CA MET A 354 0.73 15.88 8.70
C MET A 354 1.98 15.41 9.44
N VAL A 355 3.12 16.10 9.27
CA VAL A 355 4.35 15.75 10.00
C VAL A 355 4.16 15.90 11.50
N LEU A 356 3.47 16.94 11.97
CA LEU A 356 3.12 17.08 13.39
C LEU A 356 2.26 15.92 13.89
N SER A 357 1.30 15.45 13.08
CA SER A 357 0.48 14.28 13.41
C SER A 357 1.32 13.00 13.53
N PHE A 358 2.29 12.80 12.63
CA PHE A 358 3.23 11.67 12.74
C PHE A 358 4.08 11.74 14.00
N MET A 359 4.50 12.93 14.42
CA MET A 359 5.25 13.12 15.66
C MET A 359 4.39 12.87 16.91
N GLU A 360 3.09 13.25 16.89
CA GLU A 360 2.14 12.91 17.97
C GLU A 360 1.90 11.40 18.07
N MET A 361 1.81 10.69 16.93
CA MET A 361 1.73 9.23 16.88
C MET A 361 3.00 8.57 17.43
N TYR A 362 4.18 9.09 17.05
CA TYR A 362 5.47 8.66 17.59
C TYR A 362 5.57 8.87 19.10
N ASP A 363 5.15 10.01 19.61
CA ASP A 363 5.20 10.31 21.05
C ASP A 363 4.29 9.37 21.86
N ALA A 364 3.17 8.94 21.29
CA ALA A 364 2.23 8.00 21.93
C ALA A 364 2.70 6.54 21.85
N SER A 365 3.29 6.10 20.72
CA SER A 365 3.65 4.70 20.47
C SER A 365 5.13 4.38 20.59
N GLY A 366 5.99 5.38 20.42
CA GLY A 366 7.45 5.24 20.32
C GLY A 366 7.94 4.85 18.91
N GLU A 367 7.04 4.80 17.92
CA GLU A 367 7.31 4.50 16.51
C GLU A 367 6.63 5.53 15.60
N LEU A 368 7.26 5.86 14.45
CA LEU A 368 6.57 6.60 13.40
C LEU A 368 5.51 5.70 12.74
N PRO A 369 4.38 6.27 12.29
CA PRO A 369 3.30 5.49 11.72
C PRO A 369 3.71 4.79 10.42
N ILE A 370 3.09 3.64 10.15
CA ILE A 370 3.18 2.88 8.90
C ILE A 370 1.88 3.00 8.12
N TRP A 371 0.76 2.62 8.73
CA TRP A 371 -0.59 2.76 8.18
C TRP A 371 -1.58 3.15 9.29
N PRO A 372 -1.57 4.40 9.74
CA PRO A 372 -2.47 4.84 10.79
C PRO A 372 -3.89 5.00 10.25
N LEU A 373 -4.86 4.39 10.94
CA LEU A 373 -6.29 4.48 10.65
C LEU A 373 -7.01 5.04 11.88
N TRP A 374 -7.70 6.17 11.71
CA TRP A 374 -8.39 6.86 12.78
C TRP A 374 -7.51 7.08 14.02
N SER A 375 -7.83 6.43 15.15
CA SER A 375 -7.11 6.58 16.43
C SER A 375 -6.09 5.47 16.69
N GLY A 376 -5.76 4.64 15.71
CA GLY A 376 -4.86 3.50 15.87
C GLY A 376 -3.85 3.33 14.73
N GLU A 377 -2.99 2.33 14.89
CA GLU A 377 -2.00 1.91 13.90
C GLU A 377 -2.35 0.48 13.48
N THR A 378 -2.61 0.25 12.20
CA THR A 378 -2.92 -1.08 11.67
C THR A 378 -1.66 -1.93 11.54
N GLY A 379 -0.50 -1.31 11.35
CA GLY A 379 0.76 -1.98 11.08
C GLY A 379 0.81 -2.68 9.72
N THR A 380 -0.15 -2.41 8.84
CA THR A 380 -0.22 -2.97 7.49
C THR A 380 0.88 -2.40 6.61
N MET A 381 1.25 -3.12 5.56
CA MET A 381 2.32 -2.83 4.62
C MET A 381 3.73 -2.83 5.21
N ILE A 382 4.72 -2.76 4.34
CA ILE A 382 6.15 -2.82 4.66
C ILE A 382 6.79 -1.42 4.68
N GLY A 383 8.07 -1.35 4.99
CA GLY A 383 8.80 -0.08 5.06
C GLY A 383 8.53 0.70 6.36
N TYR A 384 9.15 1.86 6.45
CA TYR A 384 8.89 2.90 7.46
C TYR A 384 8.82 4.27 6.79
N HIS A 385 8.03 4.36 5.69
CA HIS A 385 8.03 5.47 4.73
C HIS A 385 7.60 6.83 5.29
N SER A 386 7.12 6.90 6.52
CA SER A 386 7.00 8.19 7.23
C SER A 386 8.32 8.98 7.20
N VAL A 387 9.48 8.29 7.16
CA VAL A 387 10.79 8.96 7.05
C VAL A 387 10.97 9.63 5.69
N SER A 388 10.43 9.05 4.62
CA SER A 388 10.42 9.68 3.29
C SER A 388 9.60 10.96 3.29
N VAL A 389 8.39 10.91 3.86
CA VAL A 389 7.49 12.08 3.95
C VAL A 389 8.13 13.21 4.76
N ILE A 390 8.70 12.89 5.93
CA ILE A 390 9.36 13.88 6.81
C ILE A 390 10.59 14.48 6.12
N ALA A 391 11.46 13.63 5.54
CA ALA A 391 12.66 14.08 4.86
C ALA A 391 12.34 14.96 3.64
N ASP A 392 11.40 14.53 2.78
CA ASP A 392 10.98 15.31 1.61
C ASP A 392 10.40 16.67 2.02
N ALA A 393 9.54 16.71 3.03
CA ALA A 393 8.99 17.95 3.58
C ALA A 393 10.10 18.88 4.07
N TYR A 394 11.04 18.36 4.88
CA TYR A 394 12.14 19.15 5.42
C TYR A 394 13.06 19.68 4.30
N LEU A 395 13.49 18.83 3.37
CA LEU A 395 14.38 19.19 2.27
C LEU A 395 13.75 20.21 1.31
N ARG A 396 12.43 20.26 1.24
CA ARG A 396 11.67 21.26 0.47
C ARG A 396 11.29 22.52 1.25
N GLY A 397 11.80 22.68 2.47
CA GLY A 397 11.70 23.92 3.23
C GLY A 397 10.52 24.01 4.19
N VAL A 398 9.79 22.92 4.44
CA VAL A 398 8.80 22.88 5.55
C VAL A 398 9.56 22.91 6.88
N ARG A 399 9.22 23.85 7.75
CA ARG A 399 10.01 24.15 8.98
C ARG A 399 9.14 24.36 10.23
N GLY A 400 7.87 23.94 10.20
CA GLY A 400 6.96 24.15 11.32
C GLY A 400 6.96 23.03 12.37
N PHE A 401 7.90 22.08 12.28
CA PHE A 401 8.11 20.99 13.24
C PHE A 401 9.55 20.94 13.73
N ASP A 402 9.79 20.23 14.82
CA ASP A 402 11.14 20.03 15.39
C ASP A 402 11.89 18.98 14.56
N ALA A 403 12.80 19.45 13.71
CA ALA A 403 13.55 18.59 12.79
C ALA A 403 14.53 17.65 13.50
N GLU A 404 15.11 18.07 14.64
CA GLU A 404 16.01 17.23 15.45
C GLU A 404 15.23 16.09 16.12
N ALA A 405 14.04 16.39 16.67
CA ALA A 405 13.16 15.38 17.22
C ALA A 405 12.68 14.41 16.12
N ALA A 406 12.36 14.93 14.94
CA ALA A 406 11.94 14.13 13.81
C ALA A 406 13.06 13.20 13.33
N LEU A 407 14.30 13.68 13.15
CA LEU A 407 15.44 12.83 12.80
C LEU A 407 15.65 11.72 13.85
N LYS A 408 15.55 12.05 15.13
CA LYS A 408 15.65 11.05 16.20
C LYS A 408 14.55 10.00 16.11
N ALA A 409 13.32 10.39 15.80
CA ALA A 409 12.20 9.48 15.60
C ALA A 409 12.42 8.56 14.38
N MET A 410 12.93 9.11 13.26
CA MET A 410 13.28 8.36 12.06
C MET A 410 14.35 7.30 12.34
N VAL A 411 15.46 7.70 13.00
CA VAL A 411 16.55 6.79 13.42
C VAL A 411 16.04 5.70 14.36
N ARG A 412 15.16 6.05 15.31
CA ARG A 412 14.58 5.06 16.22
C ARG A 412 13.71 4.06 15.47
N SER A 413 12.79 4.54 14.64
CA SER A 413 11.86 3.67 13.88
C SER A 413 12.58 2.68 12.98
N SER A 414 13.69 3.06 12.34
CA SER A 414 14.50 2.16 11.51
C SER A 414 15.26 1.08 12.32
N ASN A 415 15.33 1.20 13.65
CA ASN A 415 16.06 0.27 14.54
C ASN A 415 15.15 -0.50 15.50
N ILE A 416 13.85 -0.34 15.42
CA ILE A 416 12.90 -1.16 16.17
C ILE A 416 12.88 -2.57 15.56
N ASN A 417 12.97 -3.62 16.41
CA ASN A 417 12.93 -5.00 15.94
C ASN A 417 11.49 -5.39 15.51
N LYS A 418 11.08 -4.91 14.35
CA LYS A 418 9.77 -5.11 13.77
C LYS A 418 9.94 -5.39 12.27
N LYS A 419 9.12 -6.26 11.70
CA LYS A 419 9.12 -6.60 10.26
C LYS A 419 10.51 -6.91 9.68
N GLY A 420 11.41 -7.55 10.47
CA GLY A 420 12.74 -7.97 10.00
C GLY A 420 13.81 -6.87 10.00
N SER A 421 13.56 -5.67 10.53
CA SER A 421 14.55 -4.58 10.56
C SER A 421 15.81 -4.92 11.36
N ALA A 422 15.70 -5.71 12.45
CA ALA A 422 16.88 -6.18 13.19
C ALA A 422 17.76 -7.10 12.33
N LEU A 423 17.16 -7.99 11.56
CA LEU A 423 17.87 -8.86 10.62
C LEU A 423 18.54 -8.04 9.50
N TYR A 424 17.79 -7.06 8.95
CA TYR A 424 18.33 -6.14 7.96
C TYR A 424 19.56 -5.37 8.49
N ASN A 425 19.52 -4.91 9.74
CA ASN A 425 20.64 -4.22 10.38
C ASN A 425 21.84 -5.13 10.60
N GLU A 426 21.61 -6.42 10.92
CA GLU A 426 22.65 -7.41 11.17
C GLU A 426 23.31 -7.89 9.86
N PHE A 427 22.51 -8.29 8.87
CA PHE A 427 23.01 -8.93 7.64
C PHE A 427 23.22 -7.95 6.48
N GLY A 428 22.67 -6.73 6.55
CA GLY A 428 22.60 -5.80 5.42
C GLY A 428 21.55 -6.22 4.38
N PHE A 429 20.66 -7.13 4.72
CA PHE A 429 19.47 -7.55 4.00
C PHE A 429 18.56 -8.32 4.95
N VAL A 430 17.30 -8.50 4.60
CA VAL A 430 16.39 -9.39 5.34
C VAL A 430 16.60 -10.82 4.79
N PRO A 431 17.00 -11.80 5.62
CA PRO A 431 17.18 -13.16 5.14
C PRO A 431 15.85 -13.87 4.86
N SER A 432 15.73 -14.44 3.67
CA SER A 432 14.51 -15.11 3.20
C SER A 432 14.24 -16.45 3.91
N ASP A 433 15.26 -17.09 4.46
CA ASP A 433 15.12 -18.29 5.29
C ASP A 433 14.57 -18.01 6.69
N VAL A 434 14.35 -16.73 7.03
CA VAL A 434 13.84 -16.30 8.35
C VAL A 434 12.56 -15.49 8.25
N LYS A 435 12.42 -14.65 7.20
CA LYS A 435 11.32 -13.71 7.07
C LYS A 435 10.75 -13.73 5.66
N LYS A 436 9.42 -13.68 5.55
CA LYS A 436 8.73 -13.43 4.28
C LYS A 436 8.93 -12.00 3.83
N GLU A 437 8.59 -11.71 2.59
CA GLU A 437 8.70 -10.39 1.96
C GLU A 437 10.13 -9.83 1.98
N ALA A 438 11.11 -10.71 2.14
CA ALA A 438 12.49 -10.37 2.45
C ALA A 438 13.15 -9.48 1.39
N VAL A 439 12.82 -9.67 0.12
CA VAL A 439 13.31 -8.84 -0.99
C VAL A 439 12.69 -7.45 -0.91
N SER A 440 11.37 -7.36 -0.88
CA SER A 440 10.65 -6.07 -0.79
C SER A 440 11.09 -5.26 0.42
N LEU A 441 11.11 -5.89 1.61
CA LEU A 441 11.60 -5.26 2.86
C LEU A 441 13.02 -4.71 2.71
N THR A 442 13.94 -5.48 2.10
CA THR A 442 15.33 -5.04 1.92
C THR A 442 15.44 -3.82 1.00
N LEU A 443 14.67 -3.82 -0.10
CA LEU A 443 14.68 -2.74 -1.09
C LEU A 443 14.09 -1.45 -0.50
N GLU A 444 12.96 -1.55 0.17
CA GLU A 444 12.28 -0.38 0.72
C GLU A 444 13.00 0.20 1.92
N TYR A 445 13.56 -0.63 2.81
CA TYR A 445 14.44 -0.15 3.87
C TYR A 445 15.68 0.59 3.34
N ALA A 446 16.24 0.17 2.21
CA ALA A 446 17.38 0.85 1.61
C ALA A 446 17.01 2.27 1.13
N TYR A 447 15.84 2.45 0.58
CA TYR A 447 15.32 3.78 0.22
C TYR A 447 15.01 4.63 1.45
N ASP A 448 14.34 4.07 2.45
CA ASP A 448 14.03 4.76 3.70
C ASP A 448 15.32 5.24 4.43
N ASP A 449 16.33 4.38 4.46
CA ASP A 449 17.65 4.72 5.00
C ASP A 449 18.31 5.88 4.25
N TRP A 450 18.15 5.93 2.91
CA TRP A 450 18.61 7.06 2.13
C TRP A 450 17.90 8.37 2.54
N CYS A 451 16.60 8.32 2.80
CA CYS A 451 15.85 9.49 3.27
C CYS A 451 16.37 9.99 4.64
N ILE A 452 16.66 9.06 5.56
CA ILE A 452 17.28 9.39 6.86
C ILE A 452 18.66 10.02 6.65
N ALA A 453 19.48 9.46 5.75
CA ALA A 453 20.80 10.00 5.43
C ALA A 453 20.72 11.44 4.90
N ARG A 454 19.80 11.71 3.97
CA ARG A 454 19.59 13.04 3.40
C ARG A 454 19.21 14.08 4.45
N MET A 455 18.28 13.74 5.35
CA MET A 455 17.86 14.64 6.42
C MET A 455 18.99 14.85 7.44
N ALA A 456 19.72 13.80 7.80
CA ALA A 456 20.86 13.88 8.70
C ALA A 456 22.00 14.76 8.12
N GLU A 457 22.28 14.63 6.83
CA GLU A 457 23.27 15.47 6.12
C GLU A 457 22.88 16.96 6.18
N GLU A 458 21.63 17.29 5.87
CA GLU A 458 21.11 18.66 5.90
C GLU A 458 21.12 19.27 7.30
N LEU A 459 20.94 18.46 8.36
CA LEU A 459 21.05 18.88 9.76
C LEU A 459 22.48 18.89 10.29
N GLY A 460 23.48 18.42 9.50
CA GLY A 460 24.89 18.41 9.89
C GLY A 460 25.32 17.23 10.77
N HIS A 461 24.52 16.16 10.84
CA HIS A 461 24.84 14.92 11.56
C HIS A 461 25.62 13.95 10.68
N GLU A 462 26.90 14.25 10.41
CA GLU A 462 27.75 13.52 9.46
C GLU A 462 27.88 12.01 9.74
N ASP A 463 27.98 11.62 11.02
CA ASP A 463 28.11 10.21 11.41
C ASP A 463 26.83 9.42 11.10
N ILE A 464 25.66 10.00 11.36
CA ILE A 464 24.36 9.40 11.02
C ILE A 464 24.23 9.33 9.49
N ALA A 465 24.49 10.43 8.79
CA ALA A 465 24.41 10.48 7.33
C ALA A 465 25.29 9.40 6.69
N LYS A 466 26.53 9.27 7.12
CA LYS A 466 27.47 8.25 6.61
C LYS A 466 26.98 6.83 6.80
N GLU A 467 26.47 6.50 7.99
CA GLU A 467 25.97 5.16 8.27
C GLU A 467 24.72 4.85 7.43
N TYR A 468 23.80 5.79 7.34
CA TYR A 468 22.56 5.57 6.58
C TYR A 468 22.78 5.59 5.06
N TYR A 469 23.74 6.38 4.53
CA TYR A 469 24.15 6.23 3.12
C TYR A 469 24.78 4.86 2.84
N ARG A 470 25.55 4.29 3.78
CA ARG A 470 26.04 2.92 3.66
C ARG A 470 24.90 1.93 3.61
N ARG A 471 23.90 2.05 4.48
CA ARG A 471 22.71 1.18 4.53
C ARG A 471 21.84 1.34 3.27
N ALA A 472 21.71 2.55 2.75
CA ALA A 472 20.97 2.86 1.52
C ALA A 472 21.45 2.06 0.31
N THR A 473 22.69 1.57 0.30
CA THR A 473 23.19 0.69 -0.77
C THR A 473 22.99 -0.81 -0.50
N ASN A 474 22.25 -1.19 0.55
CA ASN A 474 22.01 -2.60 0.91
C ASN A 474 21.15 -3.36 -0.11
N TYR A 475 20.37 -2.68 -0.94
CA TYR A 475 19.60 -3.29 -2.03
C TYR A 475 20.46 -4.19 -2.93
N VAL A 476 21.76 -3.89 -3.10
CA VAL A 476 22.67 -4.71 -3.91
C VAL A 476 22.86 -6.13 -3.38
N ASN A 477 22.63 -6.36 -2.07
CA ASN A 477 22.83 -7.65 -1.43
C ASN A 477 21.81 -8.71 -1.86
N VAL A 478 20.64 -8.29 -2.31
CA VAL A 478 19.58 -9.16 -2.80
C VAL A 478 19.54 -9.26 -4.33
N PHE A 479 20.36 -8.48 -5.05
CA PHE A 479 20.47 -8.59 -6.50
C PHE A 479 21.17 -9.90 -6.90
N ASP A 480 20.57 -10.68 -7.80
CA ASP A 480 21.13 -11.87 -8.38
C ASP A 480 21.58 -11.59 -9.83
N GLY A 481 22.88 -11.41 -10.00
CA GLY A 481 23.46 -11.10 -11.32
C GLY A 481 23.30 -12.23 -12.34
N SER A 482 23.04 -13.47 -11.92
CA SER A 482 22.80 -14.60 -12.82
C SER A 482 21.43 -14.52 -13.52
N THR A 483 20.43 -13.92 -12.85
CA THR A 483 19.07 -13.77 -13.35
C THR A 483 18.74 -12.31 -13.73
N SER A 484 19.49 -11.35 -13.21
CA SER A 484 19.22 -9.91 -13.29
C SER A 484 17.89 -9.52 -12.63
N PHE A 485 17.56 -10.20 -11.53
CA PHE A 485 16.44 -9.87 -10.64
C PHE A 485 16.93 -9.70 -9.20
N PHE A 486 16.19 -8.97 -8.41
CA PHE A 486 16.29 -9.09 -6.97
C PHE A 486 15.66 -10.42 -6.56
N ARG A 487 16.37 -11.21 -5.78
CA ARG A 487 15.95 -12.56 -5.40
C ARG A 487 16.28 -12.82 -3.96
N GLY A 488 15.43 -13.57 -3.28
CA GLY A 488 15.60 -13.95 -1.89
C GLY A 488 16.99 -14.50 -1.60
N ARG A 489 17.59 -14.02 -0.51
CA ARG A 489 18.91 -14.43 -0.05
C ARG A 489 18.81 -14.96 1.38
N ASN A 490 19.38 -16.13 1.61
CA ASN A 490 19.45 -16.80 2.91
C ASN A 490 20.64 -16.27 3.72
N ARG A 491 20.66 -16.54 5.03
CA ARG A 491 21.76 -16.14 5.93
C ARG A 491 23.13 -16.65 5.49
N ASP A 492 23.19 -17.84 4.87
CA ASP A 492 24.43 -18.42 4.35
C ASP A 492 24.90 -17.79 3.02
N GLY A 493 24.09 -16.92 2.42
CA GLY A 493 24.33 -16.26 1.15
C GLY A 493 23.78 -16.99 -0.07
N SER A 494 23.18 -18.18 0.10
CA SER A 494 22.48 -18.90 -0.96
C SER A 494 21.22 -18.15 -1.38
N ARG A 495 20.69 -18.49 -2.56
CA ARG A 495 19.46 -17.92 -3.07
C ARG A 495 18.27 -18.84 -2.85
N THR A 496 17.10 -18.26 -2.61
CA THR A 496 15.84 -19.02 -2.50
C THR A 496 15.56 -19.81 -3.78
N THR A 497 15.02 -21.02 -3.62
CA THR A 497 14.59 -21.90 -4.69
C THR A 497 13.29 -22.60 -4.28
N PRO A 498 12.34 -22.82 -5.20
CA PRO A 498 12.35 -22.41 -6.60
C PRO A 498 12.28 -20.88 -6.77
N PHE A 499 12.64 -20.39 -7.95
CA PHE A 499 12.52 -18.97 -8.31
C PHE A 499 11.74 -18.85 -9.62
N ASP A 500 10.52 -18.41 -9.52
CA ASP A 500 9.62 -18.13 -10.63
C ASP A 500 9.43 -16.63 -10.77
N ILE A 501 9.69 -16.09 -11.96
CA ILE A 501 9.57 -14.67 -12.24
C ILE A 501 8.14 -14.22 -12.58
N PHE A 502 7.21 -15.15 -12.77
CA PHE A 502 5.84 -14.87 -13.19
C PHE A 502 4.80 -15.13 -12.09
N SER A 503 5.20 -15.65 -10.96
CA SER A 503 4.31 -15.86 -9.83
C SER A 503 4.56 -14.87 -8.70
N THR A 504 3.52 -14.59 -7.93
CA THR A 504 3.67 -13.91 -6.65
C THR A 504 4.44 -14.82 -5.70
N GLY A 505 5.53 -14.34 -5.17
CA GLY A 505 6.44 -15.14 -4.35
C GLY A 505 6.46 -14.67 -2.90
N ARG A 506 6.79 -15.60 -1.99
CA ARG A 506 6.91 -15.30 -0.56
C ARG A 506 7.89 -14.17 -0.22
N ASP A 507 8.83 -13.85 -1.12
CA ASP A 507 9.87 -12.85 -0.89
C ASP A 507 9.45 -11.42 -1.32
N TYR A 508 8.25 -11.26 -1.89
CA TYR A 508 7.73 -10.00 -2.40
C TYR A 508 6.38 -9.65 -1.78
N THR A 509 6.17 -8.40 -1.49
CA THR A 509 4.90 -7.87 -0.99
C THR A 509 3.99 -7.60 -2.17
N GLU A 510 2.85 -8.29 -2.24
CA GLU A 510 1.80 -8.11 -3.25
C GLU A 510 2.36 -8.02 -4.69
N ALA A 511 3.37 -8.84 -5.00
CA ALA A 511 4.14 -8.61 -6.22
C ALA A 511 4.79 -9.88 -6.78
N THR A 512 5.05 -9.85 -8.09
CA THR A 512 6.00 -10.73 -8.73
C THR A 512 7.42 -10.12 -8.68
N PRO A 513 8.48 -10.90 -8.98
CA PRO A 513 9.84 -10.36 -9.11
C PRO A 513 9.95 -9.17 -10.09
N TRP A 514 9.09 -9.09 -11.10
CA TRP A 514 9.08 -8.00 -12.07
C TRP A 514 8.71 -6.65 -11.46
N HIS A 515 7.77 -6.61 -10.50
CA HIS A 515 7.26 -5.38 -9.91
C HIS A 515 8.26 -4.72 -8.95
N TYR A 516 9.25 -5.46 -8.46
CA TYR A 516 10.36 -4.93 -7.66
C TYR A 516 11.70 -4.87 -8.42
N ARG A 517 11.76 -5.34 -9.68
CA ARG A 517 13.00 -5.48 -10.46
C ARG A 517 13.84 -4.22 -10.55
N PHE A 518 13.21 -3.06 -10.48
CA PHE A 518 13.87 -1.76 -10.65
C PHE A 518 13.69 -0.85 -9.43
N PHE A 519 13.31 -1.42 -8.29
CA PHE A 519 13.05 -0.63 -7.09
C PHE A 519 14.34 -0.27 -6.34
N ALA A 520 14.98 0.80 -6.74
CA ALA A 520 15.95 1.58 -5.98
C ALA A 520 15.91 3.03 -6.50
N PRO A 521 14.82 3.78 -6.20
CA PRO A 521 14.58 5.09 -6.79
C PRO A 521 15.67 6.10 -6.46
N HIS A 522 16.35 5.94 -5.33
CA HIS A 522 17.45 6.78 -4.87
C HIS A 522 18.78 6.50 -5.57
N ASP A 523 18.89 5.36 -6.29
CA ASP A 523 20.17 4.94 -6.91
C ASP A 523 19.99 4.23 -8.25
N VAL A 524 19.33 4.88 -9.21
CA VAL A 524 19.09 4.30 -10.54
C VAL A 524 20.39 4.07 -11.31
N ASN A 525 21.43 4.90 -11.14
CA ASN A 525 22.71 4.64 -11.76
C ASN A 525 23.38 3.38 -11.19
N GLY A 526 23.24 3.14 -9.87
CA GLY A 526 23.68 1.89 -9.25
C GLY A 526 22.96 0.68 -9.84
N LEU A 527 21.63 0.77 -10.07
CA LEU A 527 20.87 -0.27 -10.80
C LEU A 527 21.42 -0.51 -12.20
N ILE A 528 21.64 0.55 -12.99
CA ILE A 528 22.20 0.45 -14.34
C ILE A 528 23.51 -0.34 -14.31
N GLN A 529 24.35 -0.11 -13.31
CA GLN A 529 25.61 -0.82 -13.16
C GLN A 529 25.41 -2.29 -12.76
N LEU A 530 24.46 -2.60 -11.85
CA LEU A 530 24.11 -3.97 -11.49
C LEU A 530 23.63 -4.78 -12.70
N PHE A 531 22.90 -4.18 -13.62
CA PHE A 531 22.49 -4.80 -14.87
C PHE A 531 23.64 -4.98 -15.88
N GLY A 532 24.83 -4.42 -15.61
CA GLY A 532 25.99 -4.47 -16.50
C GLY A 532 25.99 -3.40 -17.58
N GLY A 533 25.31 -2.27 -17.35
CA GLY A 533 25.33 -1.07 -18.17
C GLY A 533 23.98 -0.70 -18.79
N ARG A 534 23.93 0.50 -19.36
CA ARG A 534 22.71 1.14 -19.86
C ARG A 534 21.93 0.32 -20.89
N GLU A 535 22.61 -0.33 -21.82
CA GLU A 535 21.95 -1.09 -22.88
C GLU A 535 21.16 -2.29 -22.30
N ARG A 536 21.76 -3.01 -21.35
CA ARG A 536 21.11 -4.15 -20.68
C ARG A 536 19.97 -3.68 -19.79
N PHE A 537 20.15 -2.56 -19.09
CA PHE A 537 19.10 -1.97 -18.26
C PHE A 537 17.89 -1.53 -19.10
N ILE A 538 18.13 -0.83 -20.23
CA ILE A 538 17.07 -0.43 -21.16
C ILE A 538 16.35 -1.65 -21.71
N LYS A 539 17.09 -2.70 -22.11
CA LYS A 539 16.48 -3.94 -22.58
C LYS A 539 15.59 -4.58 -21.50
N ALA A 540 16.05 -4.60 -20.26
CA ALA A 540 15.28 -5.16 -19.16
C ALA A 540 13.98 -4.36 -18.87
N LEU A 541 14.04 -3.02 -19.03
CA LEU A 541 12.84 -2.17 -18.98
C LEU A 541 11.91 -2.42 -20.18
N ASP A 542 12.47 -2.57 -21.39
CA ASP A 542 11.67 -2.92 -22.57
C ASP A 542 10.97 -4.27 -22.37
N ASP A 543 11.68 -5.27 -21.82
CA ASP A 543 11.11 -6.58 -21.49
C ASP A 543 9.94 -6.47 -20.49
N LEU A 544 10.06 -5.61 -19.45
CA LEU A 544 8.98 -5.37 -18.48
C LEU A 544 7.67 -4.93 -19.16
N PHE A 545 7.74 -3.98 -20.10
CA PHE A 545 6.53 -3.40 -20.72
C PHE A 545 6.01 -4.18 -21.94
N THR A 546 6.76 -5.19 -22.42
CA THR A 546 6.42 -5.89 -23.66
C THR A 546 6.32 -7.41 -23.54
N LEU A 547 6.82 -8.00 -22.46
CA LEU A 547 6.79 -9.44 -22.27
C LEU A 547 5.41 -9.87 -21.81
N GLU A 548 4.66 -10.53 -22.69
CA GLU A 548 3.41 -11.19 -22.37
C GLU A 548 3.70 -12.60 -21.84
N SER A 549 2.93 -13.05 -20.87
CA SER A 549 2.98 -14.41 -20.33
C SER A 549 1.57 -14.95 -20.18
N ASP A 550 1.33 -16.12 -20.76
CA ASP A 550 0.11 -16.91 -20.52
C ASP A 550 0.16 -17.66 -19.16
N GLU A 551 1.30 -17.59 -18.46
CA GLU A 551 1.57 -18.32 -17.21
C GLU A 551 1.43 -17.44 -15.96
N LEU A 552 0.89 -16.21 -16.09
CA LEU A 552 0.62 -15.34 -14.96
C LEU A 552 -0.49 -15.98 -14.10
N THR A 553 -0.07 -16.72 -13.08
CA THR A 553 -0.92 -17.10 -11.95
C THR A 553 -0.80 -15.99 -10.92
N LEU A 554 -1.66 -14.97 -11.05
CA LEU A 554 -1.75 -13.90 -10.08
C LEU A 554 -2.75 -14.33 -9.01
N ASP A 555 -2.23 -14.85 -7.91
CA ASP A 555 -3.03 -15.21 -6.72
C ASP A 555 -3.26 -13.99 -5.79
N VAL A 556 -2.89 -12.79 -6.25
CA VAL A 556 -3.01 -11.54 -5.49
C VAL A 556 -3.87 -10.55 -6.26
N SER A 557 -4.99 -10.17 -5.69
CA SER A 557 -6.00 -9.27 -6.26
C SER A 557 -5.44 -7.87 -6.57
N ASP A 558 -4.45 -7.41 -5.80
CA ASP A 558 -3.82 -6.08 -5.93
C ASP A 558 -2.99 -5.95 -7.21
N VAL A 559 -2.54 -7.06 -7.82
CA VAL A 559 -1.78 -7.01 -9.08
C VAL A 559 -2.73 -6.90 -10.26
N SER A 560 -3.04 -5.70 -10.67
CA SER A 560 -3.96 -5.35 -11.75
C SER A 560 -3.36 -4.31 -12.70
N GLY A 561 -4.06 -3.96 -13.79
CA GLY A 561 -3.60 -2.95 -14.74
C GLY A 561 -2.31 -3.31 -15.45
N LEU A 562 -2.23 -4.52 -16.02
CA LEU A 562 -1.02 -5.04 -16.61
C LEU A 562 -0.73 -4.45 -18.01
N LYS A 563 0.55 -4.07 -18.23
CA LYS A 563 1.14 -3.81 -19.54
C LYS A 563 2.45 -4.60 -19.65
N GLY A 564 2.44 -5.70 -20.36
CA GLY A 564 3.49 -6.72 -20.22
C GLY A 564 3.51 -7.26 -18.80
N GLN A 565 4.65 -7.12 -18.12
CA GLN A 565 4.84 -7.46 -16.72
C GLN A 565 4.77 -6.24 -15.77
N TYR A 566 4.52 -5.05 -16.30
CA TYR A 566 4.26 -3.85 -15.51
C TYR A 566 2.84 -3.90 -14.94
N ALA A 567 2.68 -3.68 -13.65
CA ALA A 567 1.39 -3.57 -12.97
C ALA A 567 1.15 -2.12 -12.53
N HIS A 568 0.12 -1.47 -13.07
CA HIS A 568 -0.21 -0.10 -12.69
C HIS A 568 -1.08 -0.04 -11.43
N GLY A 569 -1.86 -1.07 -11.20
CA GLY A 569 -2.77 -1.16 -10.06
C GLY A 569 -2.10 -1.44 -8.72
N ASN A 570 -0.75 -1.56 -8.69
CA ASN A 570 0.01 -1.65 -7.45
C ASN A 570 1.29 -0.78 -7.51
N GLU A 571 1.63 -0.13 -6.42
CA GLU A 571 2.53 1.03 -6.34
C GLU A 571 4.02 0.75 -6.59
N PRO A 572 4.61 -0.42 -6.32
CA PRO A 572 6.05 -0.64 -6.53
C PRO A 572 6.55 -0.26 -7.92
N SER A 573 5.68 -0.38 -8.94
CA SER A 573 6.02 -0.12 -10.35
C SER A 573 5.81 1.32 -10.81
N HIS A 574 5.17 2.19 -10.04
CA HIS A 574 4.68 3.51 -10.46
C HIS A 574 5.74 4.44 -11.05
N ASN A 575 7.00 4.30 -10.66
CA ASN A 575 8.10 5.12 -11.15
C ASN A 575 8.85 4.50 -12.36
N PHE A 576 8.56 3.26 -12.76
CA PHE A 576 9.39 2.53 -13.73
C PHE A 576 9.36 3.13 -15.13
N ALA A 577 8.24 3.66 -15.59
CA ALA A 577 8.14 4.33 -16.88
C ALA A 577 9.09 5.55 -17.00
N TYR A 578 9.45 6.15 -15.86
CA TYR A 578 10.32 7.32 -15.80
C TYR A 578 11.82 6.98 -15.82
N LEU A 579 12.19 5.72 -15.57
CA LEU A 579 13.59 5.27 -15.47
C LEU A 579 14.35 5.35 -16.79
N TYR A 580 13.66 5.38 -17.92
CA TYR A 580 14.30 5.64 -19.22
C TYR A 580 14.96 7.01 -19.28
N SER A 581 14.45 8.00 -18.56
CA SER A 581 15.08 9.33 -18.48
C SER A 581 16.45 9.26 -17.80
N TYR A 582 16.62 8.39 -16.79
CA TYR A 582 17.93 8.12 -16.15
C TYR A 582 18.88 7.37 -17.08
N ALA A 583 18.35 6.54 -17.96
CA ALA A 583 19.13 5.81 -18.96
C ALA A 583 19.42 6.61 -20.25
N GLY A 584 19.08 7.91 -20.29
CA GLY A 584 19.33 8.79 -21.43
C GLY A 584 18.36 8.59 -22.61
N GLN A 585 17.19 7.96 -22.35
CA GLN A 585 16.13 7.77 -23.36
C GLN A 585 14.79 8.39 -22.93
N PRO A 586 14.71 9.69 -22.60
CA PRO A 586 13.50 10.31 -22.08
C PRO A 586 12.29 10.24 -23.04
N TRP A 587 12.51 10.07 -24.33
CA TRP A 587 11.40 9.88 -25.28
C TRP A 587 10.57 8.61 -24.98
N LYS A 588 11.19 7.55 -24.44
CA LYS A 588 10.45 6.34 -24.01
C LYS A 588 9.62 6.60 -22.74
N THR A 589 10.15 7.39 -21.80
CA THR A 589 9.34 7.89 -20.67
C THR A 589 8.11 8.62 -21.19
N GLN A 590 8.26 9.54 -22.14
CA GLN A 590 7.17 10.35 -22.70
C GLN A 590 6.14 9.49 -23.45
N GLU A 591 6.55 8.46 -24.14
CA GLU A 591 5.70 7.51 -24.85
C GLU A 591 4.89 6.68 -23.87
N LEU A 592 5.58 5.98 -22.94
CA LEU A 592 4.95 5.08 -21.98
C LEU A 592 4.02 5.80 -21.00
N THR A 593 4.44 6.94 -20.44
CA THR A 593 3.56 7.68 -19.53
C THR A 593 2.27 8.13 -20.22
N ARG A 594 2.35 8.50 -21.52
CA ARG A 594 1.17 8.83 -22.30
C ARG A 594 0.27 7.60 -22.51
N GLU A 595 0.84 6.44 -22.80
CA GLU A 595 0.09 5.20 -22.94
C GLU A 595 -0.60 4.81 -21.65
N LEU A 596 0.11 4.87 -20.51
CA LEU A 596 -0.45 4.56 -19.20
C LEU A 596 -1.59 5.53 -18.82
N LEU A 597 -1.43 6.84 -19.09
CA LEU A 597 -2.50 7.84 -18.87
C LEU A 597 -3.75 7.56 -19.73
N ASP A 598 -3.58 7.05 -20.93
CA ASP A 598 -4.67 6.77 -21.87
C ASP A 598 -5.32 5.40 -21.64
N GLU A 599 -4.57 4.39 -21.14
CA GLU A 599 -4.99 2.98 -21.03
C GLU A 599 -5.44 2.58 -19.61
N MET A 600 -4.82 3.15 -18.54
CA MET A 600 -5.03 2.71 -17.17
C MET A 600 -6.09 3.54 -16.41
N TYR A 601 -6.67 4.54 -17.07
CA TYR A 601 -7.72 5.39 -16.49
C TYR A 601 -8.87 5.61 -17.46
N ASP A 602 -10.10 5.59 -16.93
CA ASP A 602 -11.31 5.82 -17.73
C ASP A 602 -12.27 6.78 -17.00
N ASP A 603 -13.28 7.31 -17.71
CA ASP A 603 -14.33 8.16 -17.15
C ASP A 603 -15.64 7.38 -16.85
N THR A 604 -15.48 6.07 -16.57
CA THR A 604 -16.55 5.17 -16.12
C THR A 604 -16.36 4.77 -14.66
N PRO A 605 -17.33 4.12 -14.01
CA PRO A 605 -17.15 3.59 -12.65
C PRO A 605 -15.92 2.69 -12.49
N ASP A 606 -15.57 1.90 -13.52
CA ASP A 606 -14.36 1.04 -13.55
C ASP A 606 -13.08 1.81 -13.92
N GLY A 607 -13.10 3.12 -13.84
CA GLY A 607 -12.07 4.00 -14.39
C GLY A 607 -10.78 4.10 -13.59
N ILE A 608 -10.61 3.35 -12.51
CA ILE A 608 -9.37 3.18 -11.75
C ILE A 608 -9.07 1.68 -11.71
N ILE A 609 -7.86 1.31 -12.15
CA ILE A 609 -7.54 -0.06 -12.49
C ILE A 609 -7.14 -0.94 -11.30
N GLY A 610 -7.04 -0.43 -10.11
CA GLY A 610 -6.71 -1.11 -8.85
C GLY A 610 -7.14 -0.25 -7.69
N ASN A 611 -6.71 -0.58 -6.48
CA ASN A 611 -6.93 0.25 -5.31
C ASN A 611 -6.55 1.70 -5.61
N GLU A 612 -7.40 2.65 -5.24
CA GLU A 612 -7.12 4.07 -5.45
C GLU A 612 -6.05 4.59 -4.46
N ASP A 613 -5.93 3.91 -3.32
CA ASP A 613 -4.95 4.07 -2.25
C ASP A 613 -4.83 5.49 -1.71
N CYS A 614 -5.96 5.95 -1.16
CA CYS A 614 -6.03 7.23 -0.43
C CYS A 614 -5.48 8.41 -1.23
N GLY A 615 -5.68 8.42 -2.54
CA GLY A 615 -5.26 9.48 -3.44
C GLY A 615 -3.97 9.23 -4.21
N GLN A 616 -3.26 8.10 -4.02
CA GLN A 616 -2.00 7.83 -4.69
C GLN A 616 -2.15 7.62 -6.19
N MET A 617 -3.08 6.75 -6.63
CA MET A 617 -3.34 6.52 -8.05
C MET A 617 -3.76 7.80 -8.75
N SER A 618 -4.58 8.59 -8.11
CA SER A 618 -5.05 9.89 -8.59
C SER A 618 -3.92 10.93 -8.64
N ALA A 619 -3.04 10.97 -7.65
CA ALA A 619 -1.88 11.87 -7.64
C ALA A 619 -0.87 11.52 -8.73
N TRP A 620 -0.69 10.23 -9.03
CA TRP A 620 0.12 9.78 -10.17
C TRP A 620 -0.44 10.34 -11.49
N TYR A 621 -1.77 10.21 -11.70
CA TYR A 621 -2.44 10.76 -12.88
C TYR A 621 -2.29 12.28 -12.96
N VAL A 622 -2.53 13.00 -11.87
CA VAL A 622 -2.43 14.47 -11.82
C VAL A 622 -1.03 14.94 -12.19
N MET A 623 0.01 14.42 -11.54
CA MET A 623 1.38 14.86 -11.78
C MET A 623 1.85 14.51 -13.20
N SER A 624 1.60 13.29 -13.65
CA SER A 624 1.95 12.83 -14.99
C SER A 624 1.26 13.65 -16.07
N SER A 625 -0.02 14.00 -15.85
CA SER A 625 -0.79 14.87 -16.75
C SER A 625 -0.27 16.30 -16.83
N LEU A 626 0.37 16.79 -15.77
CA LEU A 626 1.02 18.12 -15.74
C LEU A 626 2.39 18.13 -16.43
N GLY A 627 2.94 16.96 -16.76
CA GLY A 627 4.19 16.81 -17.49
C GLY A 627 5.43 16.61 -16.64
N PHE A 628 5.28 16.19 -15.37
CA PHE A 628 6.41 15.85 -14.50
C PHE A 628 5.99 14.85 -13.41
N TYR A 629 6.97 14.12 -12.84
CA TYR A 629 6.73 13.13 -11.78
C TYR A 629 7.90 13.03 -10.80
N SER A 630 7.62 12.87 -9.52
CA SER A 630 8.62 12.65 -8.46
C SER A 630 9.01 11.18 -8.40
N VAL A 631 10.10 10.79 -9.05
CA VAL A 631 10.60 9.41 -9.06
C VAL A 631 11.17 9.00 -7.71
N CYS A 632 11.85 9.93 -7.05
CA CYS A 632 12.51 9.72 -5.77
C CYS A 632 12.23 10.92 -4.84
N PRO A 633 11.17 10.86 -4.02
CA PRO A 633 10.94 11.86 -2.99
C PRO A 633 12.18 12.02 -2.09
N GLY A 634 12.47 13.25 -1.69
CA GLY A 634 13.72 13.60 -0.98
C GLY A 634 14.84 14.15 -1.87
N THR A 635 14.76 13.99 -3.20
CA THR A 635 15.70 14.64 -4.15
C THR A 635 15.33 16.10 -4.44
N GLY A 636 14.05 16.41 -4.39
CA GLY A 636 13.50 17.68 -4.87
C GLY A 636 13.47 17.78 -6.40
N GLU A 637 13.62 16.67 -7.11
CA GLU A 637 13.59 16.59 -8.58
C GLU A 637 12.29 15.94 -9.08
N TYR A 638 11.82 16.43 -10.23
CA TYR A 638 10.66 15.90 -10.95
C TYR A 638 11.08 15.60 -12.38
N VAL A 639 11.04 14.34 -12.77
CA VAL A 639 11.35 13.90 -14.13
C VAL A 639 10.31 14.43 -15.09
N LEU A 640 10.76 15.01 -16.21
CA LEU A 640 9.88 15.60 -17.22
C LEU A 640 9.25 14.52 -18.10
N THR A 641 7.96 14.65 -18.33
CA THR A 641 7.20 13.90 -19.31
C THR A 641 6.30 14.84 -20.12
N THR A 642 5.53 14.35 -21.05
CA THR A 642 4.71 15.21 -21.92
C THR A 642 3.41 15.60 -21.23
N PRO A 643 3.11 16.90 -21.05
CA PRO A 643 1.82 17.34 -20.53
C PRO A 643 0.65 16.82 -21.36
N LEU A 644 -0.48 16.58 -20.71
CA LEU A 644 -1.70 16.09 -21.34
C LEU A 644 -2.57 17.23 -21.88
N PHE A 645 -2.41 18.44 -21.35
CA PHE A 645 -3.25 19.63 -21.61
C PHE A 645 -2.47 20.72 -22.34
N ASP A 646 -3.20 21.56 -23.12
CA ASP A 646 -2.58 22.71 -23.81
C ASP A 646 -2.07 23.76 -22.83
N GLU A 647 -2.78 23.93 -21.71
CA GLU A 647 -2.41 24.84 -20.62
C GLU A 647 -2.86 24.28 -19.28
N ALA A 648 -2.01 24.39 -18.26
CA ALA A 648 -2.38 24.17 -16.87
C ALA A 648 -1.89 25.34 -16.02
N GLU A 649 -2.68 25.73 -15.01
CA GLU A 649 -2.28 26.69 -13.99
C GLU A 649 -2.26 26.01 -12.64
N MET A 650 -1.18 26.17 -11.91
CA MET A 650 -0.98 25.57 -10.58
C MET A 650 -0.63 26.66 -9.58
N ALA A 651 -1.46 26.82 -8.54
CA ALA A 651 -1.14 27.67 -7.40
C ALA A 651 -0.07 26.93 -6.55
N MET A 652 1.08 27.55 -6.42
CA MET A 652 2.18 26.99 -5.65
C MET A 652 2.06 27.34 -4.17
N ALA A 653 2.62 26.50 -3.29
CA ALA A 653 2.58 26.70 -1.84
C ALA A 653 3.10 28.06 -1.36
N ASN A 654 3.97 28.73 -2.13
CA ASN A 654 4.49 30.06 -1.83
C ASN A 654 3.60 31.20 -2.36
N GLY A 655 2.40 30.91 -2.85
CA GLY A 655 1.43 31.87 -3.38
C GLY A 655 1.68 32.34 -4.82
N LYS A 656 2.73 31.86 -5.48
CA LYS A 656 2.95 32.11 -6.91
C LYS A 656 2.11 31.15 -7.76
N VAL A 657 1.98 31.48 -9.03
CA VAL A 657 1.28 30.63 -10.02
C VAL A 657 2.31 30.13 -11.02
N LEU A 658 2.32 28.81 -11.24
CA LEU A 658 3.02 28.18 -12.35
C LEU A 658 2.02 27.93 -13.48
N THR A 659 2.29 28.46 -14.66
CA THR A 659 1.52 28.18 -15.87
C THR A 659 2.33 27.23 -16.76
N ILE A 660 1.82 26.02 -16.96
CA ILE A 660 2.39 25.01 -17.84
C ILE A 660 1.71 25.16 -19.21
N LYS A 661 2.51 25.23 -20.28
CA LYS A 661 2.02 25.34 -21.66
C LYS A 661 2.62 24.28 -22.55
N ALA A 662 1.81 23.71 -23.43
CA ALA A 662 2.25 22.73 -24.40
C ALA A 662 1.54 22.93 -25.75
N ASN A 663 2.27 22.84 -26.86
CA ASN A 663 1.72 23.03 -28.18
C ASN A 663 1.05 21.75 -28.69
N ASN A 664 -0.29 21.67 -28.57
CA ASN A 664 -1.12 20.60 -29.09
C ASN A 664 -0.68 19.17 -28.60
N PRO A 665 -0.71 18.92 -27.30
CA PRO A 665 -0.25 17.65 -26.73
C PRO A 665 -1.06 16.43 -27.17
N VAL A 666 -2.30 16.63 -27.64
CA VAL A 666 -3.11 15.55 -28.21
C VAL A 666 -2.45 14.92 -29.44
N ARG A 667 -1.69 15.69 -30.22
CA ARG A 667 -1.01 15.23 -31.43
C ARG A 667 0.49 15.05 -31.27
N ASN A 668 1.09 15.87 -30.41
CA ASN A 668 2.54 15.91 -30.23
C ASN A 668 2.85 15.21 -28.89
N ARG A 669 3.58 14.10 -28.95
CA ARG A 669 3.83 13.24 -27.78
C ARG A 669 5.25 13.37 -27.21
N TYR A 670 6.15 14.04 -27.92
CA TYR A 670 7.55 14.07 -27.55
C TYR A 670 8.04 15.49 -27.29
N ILE A 671 8.83 15.65 -26.24
CA ILE A 671 9.45 16.92 -25.88
C ILE A 671 10.59 17.23 -26.85
N LYS A 672 10.54 18.40 -27.50
CA LYS A 672 11.62 18.94 -28.30
C LYS A 672 12.49 19.89 -27.47
N SER A 673 11.86 20.74 -26.66
CA SER A 673 12.53 21.64 -25.73
C SER A 673 11.59 22.06 -24.62
N VAL A 674 12.14 22.44 -23.47
CA VAL A 674 11.39 23.00 -22.35
C VAL A 674 12.05 24.31 -21.92
N THR A 675 11.25 25.32 -21.64
CA THR A 675 11.76 26.56 -21.07
C THR A 675 10.99 26.93 -19.80
N LEU A 676 11.69 27.45 -18.79
CA LEU A 676 11.09 28.08 -17.64
C LEU A 676 11.32 29.60 -17.70
N ASN A 677 10.25 30.37 -17.79
CA ASN A 677 10.32 31.84 -17.92
C ASN A 677 11.22 32.28 -19.09
N GLY A 678 11.18 31.55 -20.22
CA GLY A 678 11.98 31.79 -21.42
C GLY A 678 13.44 31.34 -21.31
N ARG A 679 13.88 30.74 -20.19
CA ARG A 679 15.20 30.13 -20.01
C ARG A 679 15.14 28.64 -20.35
N PRO A 680 15.94 28.13 -21.27
CA PRO A 680 15.95 26.71 -21.60
C PRO A 680 16.34 25.87 -20.38
N LEU A 681 15.63 24.74 -20.20
CA LEU A 681 16.08 23.68 -19.31
C LEU A 681 17.08 22.79 -20.05
N THR A 682 18.21 22.51 -19.39
CA THR A 682 19.28 21.63 -19.90
C THR A 682 19.29 20.27 -19.18
N THR A 683 18.20 19.92 -18.57
CA THR A 683 18.01 18.73 -17.74
C THR A 683 16.81 17.92 -18.22
N THR A 684 16.78 16.62 -17.94
CA THR A 684 15.60 15.77 -18.16
C THR A 684 14.61 15.85 -17.00
N PHE A 685 14.83 16.77 -16.07
CA PHE A 685 14.03 16.99 -14.87
C PHE A 685 13.89 18.49 -14.58
N ILE A 686 12.98 18.83 -13.69
CA ILE A 686 12.81 20.15 -13.10
C ILE A 686 12.87 20.04 -11.58
N THR A 687 13.50 21.02 -10.91
CA THR A 687 13.62 20.98 -9.46
C THR A 687 12.44 21.66 -8.77
N TYR A 688 12.18 21.27 -7.51
CA TYR A 688 11.19 21.92 -6.65
C TYR A 688 11.40 23.43 -6.56
N ALA A 689 12.65 23.86 -6.40
CA ALA A 689 12.99 25.29 -6.34
C ALA A 689 12.61 26.04 -7.65
N GLN A 690 12.84 25.41 -8.80
CA GLN A 690 12.46 25.97 -10.10
C GLN A 690 10.94 26.04 -10.25
N LEU A 691 10.19 25.02 -9.84
CA LEU A 691 8.72 25.03 -9.87
C LEU A 691 8.16 26.16 -8.97
N LEU A 692 8.77 26.38 -7.80
CA LEU A 692 8.39 27.46 -6.89
C LEU A 692 8.76 28.88 -7.41
N GLU A 693 9.56 29.01 -8.48
CA GLU A 693 9.74 30.32 -9.13
C GLU A 693 8.39 30.83 -9.67
N GLY A 694 7.49 29.90 -10.06
CA GLY A 694 6.27 30.24 -10.76
C GLY A 694 6.54 30.78 -12.16
N GLY A 695 5.54 31.41 -12.77
CA GLY A 695 5.63 31.95 -14.13
C GLY A 695 5.27 30.91 -15.18
N VAL A 696 6.02 30.79 -16.27
CA VAL A 696 5.63 29.95 -17.41
C VAL A 696 6.67 28.84 -17.65
N LEU A 697 6.21 27.59 -17.52
CA LEU A 697 6.91 26.39 -17.96
C LEU A 697 6.34 26.00 -19.32
N GLU A 698 7.11 26.17 -20.39
CA GLU A 698 6.65 25.99 -21.75
C GLU A 698 7.34 24.80 -22.41
N TYR A 699 6.53 23.86 -22.89
CA TYR A 699 6.94 22.66 -23.62
C TYR A 699 6.75 22.89 -25.13
N GLU A 700 7.82 22.84 -25.89
CA GLU A 700 7.74 22.68 -27.33
C GLU A 700 7.73 21.19 -27.64
N LEU A 701 6.61 20.70 -28.15
CA LEU A 701 6.41 19.29 -28.44
C LEU A 701 6.51 18.98 -29.94
N SER A 702 6.90 17.74 -30.26
CA SER A 702 6.96 17.19 -31.62
C SER A 702 6.15 15.89 -31.73
N ARG A 703 5.91 15.45 -32.98
CA ARG A 703 5.27 14.14 -33.26
C ARG A 703 6.28 13.01 -33.26
N GLU A 704 7.52 13.32 -33.59
CA GLU A 704 8.60 12.34 -33.69
C GLU A 704 9.47 12.42 -32.44
N PRO A 705 10.01 11.31 -31.95
CA PRO A 705 10.87 11.29 -30.77
C PRO A 705 12.20 12.02 -31.04
N VAL A 706 12.61 12.82 -30.07
CA VAL A 706 13.91 13.49 -30.08
C VAL A 706 14.92 12.60 -29.36
N LYS A 707 15.79 11.94 -30.10
CA LYS A 707 16.69 10.89 -29.58
C LYS A 707 18.08 11.40 -29.24
N ASP A 708 18.57 12.40 -30.01
CA ASP A 708 19.88 13.01 -29.80
C ASP A 708 19.75 14.18 -28.83
N ILE A 709 19.85 13.86 -27.54
CA ILE A 709 19.78 14.85 -26.46
C ILE A 709 21.10 14.84 -25.67
N ASP A 710 21.58 16.03 -25.36
CA ASP A 710 22.71 16.29 -24.45
C ASP A 710 22.14 17.06 -23.23
N LEU A 711 21.38 16.34 -22.39
CA LEU A 711 20.74 16.88 -21.21
C LEU A 711 21.28 16.19 -19.95
N GLU A 712 21.36 16.93 -18.86
CA GLU A 712 21.68 16.38 -17.56
C GLU A 712 20.59 15.40 -17.10
N LEU A 713 21.03 14.26 -16.56
CA LEU A 713 20.17 13.19 -16.07
C LEU A 713 19.80 13.43 -14.60
N PRO A 714 18.69 12.83 -14.10
CA PRO A 714 18.27 13.01 -12.72
C PRO A 714 19.29 12.44 -11.71
N TYR A 715 19.13 12.88 -10.46
CA TYR A 715 19.95 12.45 -9.32
C TYR A 715 20.01 10.92 -9.17
N SER A 716 21.18 10.42 -8.80
CA SER A 716 21.40 9.06 -8.31
C SER A 716 22.47 9.09 -7.22
N LEU A 717 22.31 8.25 -6.20
CA LEU A 717 23.27 8.15 -5.09
C LEU A 717 24.66 7.74 -5.61
N SER A 718 24.71 6.72 -6.47
CA SER A 718 25.96 6.28 -7.11
C SER A 718 26.36 7.24 -8.22
N THR A 719 27.56 7.80 -8.11
CA THR A 719 28.15 8.67 -9.13
C THR A 719 29.37 8.00 -9.74
N GLY A 720 29.50 8.09 -11.06
CA GLY A 720 30.60 7.46 -11.81
C GLY A 720 30.42 5.94 -11.97
N GLU A 721 31.48 5.28 -12.41
CA GLU A 721 31.47 3.85 -12.72
C GLU A 721 31.89 3.03 -11.48
N GLU A 722 31.04 2.06 -11.08
CA GLU A 722 31.34 1.09 -10.00
C GLU A 722 31.13 -0.32 -10.54
N ALA A 723 32.00 -1.26 -10.19
CA ALA A 723 31.83 -2.64 -10.60
C ALA A 723 30.67 -3.29 -9.84
N SER A 724 29.90 -4.15 -10.52
CA SER A 724 28.81 -4.91 -9.90
C SER A 724 29.34 -5.97 -8.95
N VAL A 725 28.56 -6.28 -7.91
CA VAL A 725 28.89 -7.31 -6.93
C VAL A 725 28.99 -8.69 -7.58
N PRO A 726 29.93 -9.57 -7.13
CA PRO A 726 29.98 -10.95 -7.60
C PRO A 726 28.74 -11.73 -7.21
N TYR A 727 28.36 -12.70 -8.06
CA TYR A 727 27.33 -13.69 -7.78
C TYR A 727 27.87 -15.09 -7.93
N THR A 728 27.14 -16.10 -7.44
CA THR A 728 27.43 -17.51 -7.64
C THR A 728 26.21 -18.24 -8.18
N THR A 729 26.44 -19.27 -8.99
CA THR A 729 25.44 -20.25 -9.43
C THR A 729 25.63 -21.61 -8.80
N SER A 730 26.64 -21.75 -7.92
CA SER A 730 26.91 -23.00 -7.22
C SER A 730 25.95 -23.23 -6.07
N GLU A 731 25.54 -24.50 -5.89
CA GLU A 731 24.90 -24.98 -4.69
C GLU A 731 25.98 -25.34 -3.66
N PHE A 732 26.19 -24.45 -2.69
CA PHE A 732 27.29 -24.58 -1.73
C PHE A 732 26.84 -24.85 -0.28
N SER A 733 25.52 -24.76 -0.04
CA SER A 733 24.94 -25.04 1.27
C SER A 733 24.80 -26.53 1.47
N LEU A 734 25.38 -27.07 2.57
CA LEU A 734 25.37 -28.48 2.95
C LEU A 734 25.96 -29.43 1.87
N PHE A 735 27.10 -29.08 1.26
CA PHE A 735 27.76 -29.97 0.32
C PHE A 735 28.39 -31.21 1.02
N ILE A 736 28.45 -32.35 0.33
CA ILE A 736 28.85 -33.63 0.94
C ILE A 736 30.38 -33.79 1.05
N ASP A 737 31.08 -33.96 -0.07
CA ASP A 737 32.52 -34.20 -0.09
C ASP A 737 33.32 -32.95 -0.41
N SER A 738 32.94 -32.32 -1.51
CA SER A 738 33.49 -31.06 -2.01
C SER A 738 32.51 -30.41 -2.96
N VAL A 739 32.64 -29.12 -3.12
CA VAL A 739 31.88 -28.32 -4.10
C VAL A 739 32.83 -27.51 -4.96
N ASP A 740 32.56 -27.45 -6.25
CA ASP A 740 33.22 -26.54 -7.18
C ASP A 740 32.45 -25.21 -7.17
N PHE A 741 32.98 -24.22 -6.42
CA PHE A 741 32.34 -22.93 -6.19
C PHE A 741 32.70 -21.96 -7.32
N THR A 742 31.70 -21.47 -8.03
CA THR A 742 31.85 -20.58 -9.17
C THR A 742 31.50 -19.15 -8.80
N LEU A 743 32.17 -18.19 -9.43
CA LEU A 743 31.88 -16.76 -9.31
C LEU A 743 31.63 -16.15 -10.69
N GLY A 744 30.73 -15.16 -10.75
CA GLY A 744 30.45 -14.36 -11.93
C GLY A 744 30.21 -12.89 -11.56
N THR A 745 30.27 -12.02 -12.55
CA THR A 745 29.93 -10.59 -12.42
C THR A 745 29.21 -10.11 -13.68
N THR A 746 28.32 -9.14 -13.54
CA THR A 746 27.65 -8.50 -14.68
C THR A 746 28.52 -7.41 -15.33
N THR A 747 29.56 -6.92 -14.63
CA THR A 747 30.49 -5.92 -15.18
C THR A 747 31.37 -6.56 -16.28
N PRO A 748 31.29 -6.09 -17.54
CA PRO A 748 32.14 -6.60 -18.61
C PRO A 748 33.63 -6.35 -18.32
N ASP A 749 34.49 -7.23 -18.80
CA ASP A 749 35.96 -7.10 -18.74
C ASP A 749 36.51 -6.82 -17.33
N ALA A 750 35.86 -7.37 -16.30
CA ALA A 750 36.24 -7.20 -14.91
C ALA A 750 36.93 -8.43 -14.34
N GLU A 751 37.79 -8.24 -13.33
CA GLU A 751 38.41 -9.28 -12.53
C GLU A 751 37.63 -9.50 -11.23
N ILE A 752 37.44 -10.75 -10.79
CA ILE A 752 36.95 -11.06 -9.46
C ILE A 752 38.14 -11.47 -8.60
N ARG A 753 38.25 -10.84 -7.42
CA ARG A 753 39.21 -11.22 -6.38
C ARG A 753 38.48 -11.82 -5.19
N TYR A 754 39.07 -12.82 -4.55
CA TYR A 754 38.43 -13.52 -3.44
C TYR A 754 39.40 -13.92 -2.33
N THR A 755 38.82 -14.20 -1.14
CA THR A 755 39.50 -14.81 0.03
C THR A 755 38.68 -16.00 0.53
N LEU A 756 39.31 -16.90 1.27
CA LEU A 756 38.68 -18.11 1.84
C LEU A 756 38.61 -18.09 3.37
N ASP A 757 39.01 -17.02 4.00
CA ASP A 757 39.04 -16.82 5.44
C ASP A 757 38.04 -15.75 5.93
N GLY A 758 37.20 -15.27 5.02
CA GLY A 758 36.21 -14.22 5.31
C GLY A 758 36.75 -12.79 5.35
N SER A 759 38.05 -12.59 5.13
CA SER A 759 38.67 -11.26 5.01
C SER A 759 38.18 -10.55 3.76
N GLU A 760 38.26 -9.20 3.77
CA GLU A 760 37.84 -8.38 2.62
C GLU A 760 38.86 -8.48 1.48
N PRO A 761 38.45 -8.89 0.25
CA PRO A 761 39.35 -8.95 -0.87
C PRO A 761 39.83 -7.57 -1.34
N ASP A 762 41.13 -7.46 -1.65
CA ASP A 762 41.77 -6.32 -2.28
C ASP A 762 42.33 -6.68 -3.68
N SER A 763 42.96 -5.73 -4.36
CA SER A 763 43.53 -5.93 -5.69
C SER A 763 44.71 -6.95 -5.73
N MET A 764 45.24 -7.34 -4.59
CA MET A 764 46.33 -8.32 -4.45
C MET A 764 45.83 -9.71 -3.99
N SER A 765 44.55 -9.80 -3.61
CA SER A 765 43.92 -11.06 -3.24
C SER A 765 43.85 -12.05 -4.41
N MET A 766 43.54 -13.32 -4.14
CA MET A 766 43.49 -14.37 -5.16
C MET A 766 42.60 -13.97 -6.33
N LEU A 767 43.14 -14.12 -7.53
CA LEU A 767 42.37 -13.88 -8.77
C LEU A 767 41.47 -15.08 -9.05
N TYR A 768 40.21 -14.86 -9.33
CA TYR A 768 39.30 -15.90 -9.78
C TYR A 768 39.53 -16.14 -11.29
N ASP A 769 40.03 -17.33 -11.61
CA ASP A 769 40.30 -17.77 -12.97
C ASP A 769 39.56 -19.08 -13.32
N GLY A 770 38.70 -19.58 -12.44
CA GLY A 770 37.91 -20.78 -12.60
C GLY A 770 37.34 -21.28 -11.26
N ALA A 771 36.61 -22.39 -11.30
CA ALA A 771 35.92 -22.92 -10.14
C ALA A 771 36.87 -23.18 -8.95
N ILE A 772 36.49 -22.72 -7.76
CA ILE A 772 37.19 -22.88 -6.50
C ILE A 772 36.74 -24.20 -5.84
N ARG A 773 37.61 -25.16 -5.69
CA ARG A 773 37.26 -26.39 -5.03
C ARG A 773 37.30 -26.23 -3.52
N LEU A 774 36.14 -26.39 -2.87
CA LEU A 774 35.98 -26.36 -1.42
C LEU A 774 35.73 -27.81 -0.90
N ASP A 775 36.49 -28.26 0.10
CA ASP A 775 36.38 -29.57 0.73
C ASP A 775 36.10 -29.49 2.24
N ALA A 776 36.01 -28.29 2.77
CA ALA A 776 35.66 -27.98 4.16
C ALA A 776 34.73 -26.76 4.21
N SER A 777 34.00 -26.62 5.32
CA SER A 777 33.19 -25.40 5.57
C SER A 777 34.09 -24.17 5.48
N THR A 778 33.70 -23.20 4.64
CA THR A 778 34.56 -22.11 4.20
C THR A 778 33.72 -20.83 3.99
N VAL A 779 34.25 -19.70 4.44
CA VAL A 779 33.66 -18.40 4.12
C VAL A 779 34.36 -17.80 2.89
N VAL A 780 33.67 -17.80 1.74
CA VAL A 780 34.19 -17.21 0.52
C VAL A 780 33.76 -15.75 0.50
N SER A 781 34.72 -14.81 0.57
CA SER A 781 34.48 -13.38 0.32
C SER A 781 34.96 -13.03 -1.08
N ALA A 782 34.15 -12.29 -1.84
CA ALA A 782 34.48 -11.95 -3.22
C ALA A 782 34.17 -10.49 -3.55
N ARG A 783 34.95 -9.90 -4.46
CA ARG A 783 34.84 -8.52 -4.88
C ARG A 783 35.25 -8.38 -6.35
N THR A 784 34.54 -7.52 -7.10
CA THR A 784 34.83 -7.25 -8.51
C THR A 784 35.70 -6.00 -8.68
N PHE A 785 36.70 -6.07 -9.55
CA PHE A 785 37.62 -4.99 -9.90
C PHE A 785 37.64 -4.79 -11.42
N ARG A 786 37.62 -3.52 -11.85
CA ARG A 786 37.84 -3.13 -13.25
C ARG A 786 38.60 -1.82 -13.31
N GLU A 787 39.51 -1.68 -14.25
CA GLU A 787 40.25 -0.43 -14.46
C GLU A 787 39.29 0.71 -14.81
N GLY A 788 39.43 1.86 -14.18
CA GLY A 788 38.54 3.02 -14.32
C GLY A 788 37.28 2.98 -13.52
N PHE A 789 36.96 1.85 -12.85
CA PHE A 789 35.78 1.68 -12.00
C PHE A 789 36.18 1.64 -10.51
N ARG A 790 35.31 2.13 -9.65
CA ARG A 790 35.40 1.80 -8.23
C ARG A 790 35.16 0.31 -8.04
N PRO A 791 35.93 -0.39 -7.17
CA PRO A 791 35.67 -1.79 -6.88
C PRO A 791 34.28 -1.97 -6.28
N SER A 792 33.67 -3.12 -6.57
CA SER A 792 32.37 -3.48 -5.98
C SER A 792 32.44 -3.58 -4.45
N ARG A 793 31.29 -3.67 -3.80
CA ARG A 793 31.23 -4.15 -2.40
C ARG A 793 31.64 -5.61 -2.32
N THR A 794 32.08 -6.03 -1.12
CA THR A 794 32.38 -7.43 -0.82
C THR A 794 31.09 -8.21 -0.56
N VAL A 795 30.90 -9.33 -1.25
CA VAL A 795 29.88 -10.33 -0.92
C VAL A 795 30.51 -11.49 -0.21
N ARG A 796 29.76 -12.12 0.73
CA ARG A 796 30.19 -13.31 1.47
C ARG A 796 29.23 -14.45 1.23
N PHE A 797 29.80 -15.66 1.10
CA PHE A 797 29.11 -16.94 0.95
C PHE A 797 29.67 -17.91 1.99
N ASN A 798 28.80 -18.44 2.85
CA ASN A 798 29.15 -19.37 3.89
C ASN A 798 28.92 -20.79 3.38
N ALA A 799 29.93 -21.37 2.69
CA ALA A 799 29.87 -22.76 2.21
C ALA A 799 29.96 -23.72 3.40
N GLU A 800 28.95 -24.54 3.60
CA GLU A 800 28.85 -25.46 4.71
C GLU A 800 28.95 -26.90 4.24
N LYS A 801 29.90 -27.65 4.83
CA LYS A 801 30.02 -29.09 4.60
C LYS A 801 29.01 -29.83 5.46
N ALA A 802 28.27 -30.76 4.87
CA ALA A 802 27.16 -31.46 5.50
C ALA A 802 27.61 -32.35 6.68
N GLU A 803 26.98 -32.15 7.84
CA GLU A 803 27.05 -33.04 8.98
C GLU A 803 25.79 -33.91 9.03
N PHE A 804 25.96 -35.23 8.79
CA PHE A 804 24.81 -36.11 8.66
C PHE A 804 24.22 -36.50 10.02
N ILE A 805 22.89 -36.40 10.14
CA ILE A 805 22.17 -36.91 11.32
C ILE A 805 21.91 -38.39 11.14
N PRO A 806 22.28 -39.25 12.12
CA PRO A 806 22.09 -40.70 12.03
C PRO A 806 20.60 -41.06 12.16
N GLY A 807 20.14 -41.97 11.29
CA GLY A 807 18.80 -42.52 11.40
C GLY A 807 18.67 -43.45 12.64
N VAL A 808 17.47 -43.42 13.23
CA VAL A 808 17.17 -44.25 14.41
C VAL A 808 16.63 -45.63 14.02
N GLN A 809 16.91 -46.63 14.84
CA GLN A 809 16.33 -47.98 14.71
C GLN A 809 15.15 -48.13 15.68
N LYS A 810 13.97 -48.37 15.14
CA LYS A 810 12.73 -48.58 15.93
C LYS A 810 12.00 -49.80 15.42
N SER A 811 11.33 -50.52 16.34
CA SER A 811 10.49 -51.70 16.05
C SER A 811 9.08 -51.49 16.55
N GLY A 812 8.11 -52.13 15.93
CA GLY A 812 6.72 -52.05 16.36
C GLY A 812 5.96 -50.81 15.85
N LEU A 813 6.53 -50.11 14.87
CA LEU A 813 5.86 -48.97 14.25
C LEU A 813 4.70 -49.42 13.38
N ALA A 814 3.59 -48.62 13.39
CA ALA A 814 2.51 -48.76 12.45
C ALA A 814 2.73 -47.79 11.27
N GLN A 815 2.17 -48.09 10.10
CA GLN A 815 2.26 -47.25 8.91
C GLN A 815 1.32 -46.07 9.01
N GLY A 816 1.76 -44.90 8.66
CA GLY A 816 1.00 -43.64 8.69
C GLY A 816 1.60 -42.61 9.64
N VAL A 817 0.77 -41.69 10.05
CA VAL A 817 1.12 -40.54 10.92
C VAL A 817 0.08 -40.38 12.03
N ARG A 818 0.47 -39.81 13.16
CA ARG A 818 -0.47 -39.32 14.19
C ARG A 818 -0.76 -37.86 13.91
N TYR A 819 -1.97 -37.44 14.28
CA TYR A 819 -2.32 -36.03 14.23
C TYR A 819 -3.01 -35.55 15.51
N ARG A 820 -2.86 -34.25 15.77
CA ARG A 820 -3.68 -33.45 16.68
C ARG A 820 -4.36 -32.37 15.86
N PHE A 821 -5.63 -32.17 16.08
CA PHE A 821 -6.45 -31.17 15.38
C PHE A 821 -6.86 -30.07 16.37
N HIS A 822 -6.73 -28.84 15.92
CA HIS A 822 -7.07 -27.62 16.65
C HIS A 822 -8.19 -26.90 15.90
N ASN A 823 -9.07 -26.23 16.63
CA ASN A 823 -10.12 -25.43 16.04
C ASN A 823 -10.02 -24.02 16.62
N GLY A 824 -9.90 -23.02 15.76
CA GLY A 824 -9.72 -21.62 16.12
C GLY A 824 -8.92 -20.87 15.07
N ARG A 825 -9.01 -19.57 15.09
CA ARG A 825 -8.21 -18.67 14.26
C ARG A 825 -6.79 -18.56 14.83
N PHE A 826 -5.77 -18.63 13.97
CA PHE A 826 -4.37 -18.60 14.37
C PHE A 826 -3.60 -17.70 13.42
N ALA A 827 -2.67 -16.91 13.94
CA ALA A 827 -1.73 -16.13 13.15
C ALA A 827 -0.35 -16.82 12.98
N SER A 828 -0.15 -17.97 13.65
CA SER A 828 1.10 -18.75 13.56
C SER A 828 0.91 -20.18 14.05
N VAL A 829 1.78 -21.10 13.61
CA VAL A 829 1.82 -22.47 14.14
C VAL A 829 2.14 -22.50 15.64
N ALA A 830 2.87 -21.51 16.15
CA ALA A 830 3.17 -21.43 17.59
C ALA A 830 1.90 -21.13 18.40
N GLU A 831 1.06 -20.24 17.93
CA GLU A 831 -0.24 -19.92 18.54
C GLU A 831 -1.16 -21.15 18.49
N MET A 832 -1.26 -21.80 17.33
CA MET A 832 -2.01 -23.03 17.16
C MET A 832 -1.61 -24.10 18.17
N CYS A 833 -0.31 -24.38 18.32
CA CYS A 833 0.21 -25.38 19.26
C CYS A 833 -0.09 -25.05 20.74
N MET A 834 -0.31 -23.77 21.10
CA MET A 834 -0.75 -23.37 22.44
C MET A 834 -2.24 -23.52 22.66
N SER A 835 -3.03 -23.71 21.62
CA SER A 835 -4.46 -23.85 21.67
C SER A 835 -4.89 -25.25 22.16
N LYS A 836 -6.21 -25.40 22.38
CA LYS A 836 -6.77 -26.68 22.85
C LYS A 836 -6.87 -27.67 21.69
N VAL A 837 -6.25 -28.84 21.86
CA VAL A 837 -6.47 -30.00 20.97
C VAL A 837 -7.93 -30.46 21.08
N THR A 838 -8.63 -30.49 19.96
CA THR A 838 -10.06 -30.86 19.89
C THR A 838 -10.28 -32.28 19.38
N ARG A 839 -9.38 -32.81 18.57
CA ARG A 839 -9.43 -34.14 18.01
C ARG A 839 -8.01 -34.73 17.87
N THR A 840 -7.85 -36.04 18.06
CA THR A 840 -6.60 -36.74 17.80
C THR A 840 -6.89 -38.04 17.05
N GLY A 841 -5.95 -38.50 16.25
CA GLY A 841 -6.10 -39.75 15.51
C GLY A 841 -4.84 -40.13 14.75
N THR A 842 -5.04 -41.03 13.81
CA THR A 842 -4.00 -41.46 12.87
C THR A 842 -4.55 -41.44 11.46
N MET A 843 -3.68 -41.20 10.49
CA MET A 843 -4.02 -41.23 9.08
C MET A 843 -2.86 -41.77 8.24
N PRO A 844 -3.09 -42.18 6.99
CA PRO A 844 -2.05 -42.75 6.13
C PRO A 844 -0.88 -41.82 5.84
N GLU A 845 -1.16 -40.52 5.68
CA GLU A 845 -0.21 -39.45 5.36
C GLU A 845 -0.84 -38.12 5.82
N PRO A 846 -0.06 -37.06 6.03
CA PRO A 846 -0.60 -35.75 6.33
C PRO A 846 -1.60 -35.30 5.26
N SER A 847 -2.82 -34.97 5.65
CA SER A 847 -3.91 -34.44 4.82
C SER A 847 -4.82 -33.56 5.64
N ILE A 848 -5.40 -32.57 5.01
CA ILE A 848 -6.39 -31.66 5.59
C ILE A 848 -7.83 -31.97 5.13
N ASP A 849 -8.02 -32.93 4.21
CA ASP A 849 -9.31 -33.25 3.59
C ASP A 849 -10.40 -33.64 4.60
N ASP A 850 -10.05 -34.10 5.80
CA ASP A 850 -10.98 -34.50 6.85
C ASP A 850 -11.15 -33.44 7.96
N ALA A 851 -10.75 -32.20 7.72
CA ALA A 851 -10.89 -31.13 8.69
C ALA A 851 -12.36 -30.93 9.13
N GLY A 852 -13.28 -30.99 8.17
CA GLY A 852 -14.72 -30.86 8.41
C GLY A 852 -15.17 -29.43 8.66
N VAL A 853 -14.26 -28.47 8.49
CA VAL A 853 -14.45 -27.02 8.49
C VAL A 853 -13.63 -26.45 7.34
N GLU A 854 -14.04 -25.32 6.81
CA GLU A 854 -13.33 -24.66 5.69
C GLU A 854 -12.24 -23.73 6.22
N ASP A 855 -12.48 -22.99 7.30
CA ASP A 855 -11.57 -22.03 7.87
C ASP A 855 -11.32 -22.26 9.36
N TYR A 856 -10.32 -21.59 9.94
CA TYR A 856 -10.04 -21.51 11.38
C TYR A 856 -9.72 -22.84 12.04
N PHE A 857 -8.76 -23.58 11.49
CA PHE A 857 -8.32 -24.83 12.04
C PHE A 857 -6.81 -25.05 11.93
N GLY A 858 -6.30 -26.12 12.53
CA GLY A 858 -4.91 -26.51 12.37
C GLY A 858 -4.62 -27.96 12.72
N TYR A 859 -3.48 -28.42 12.23
CA TYR A 859 -2.98 -29.77 12.43
C TYR A 859 -1.54 -29.80 12.93
N GLU A 860 -1.27 -30.67 13.89
CA GLU A 860 0.06 -31.17 14.21
C GLU A 860 0.15 -32.61 13.71
N PHE A 861 0.98 -32.90 12.71
CA PHE A 861 1.29 -34.24 12.24
C PHE A 861 2.63 -34.69 12.80
N GLU A 862 2.68 -35.91 13.39
CA GLU A 862 3.89 -36.48 13.95
C GLU A 862 4.10 -37.92 13.46
N GLY A 863 5.37 -38.27 13.21
CA GLY A 863 5.75 -39.62 12.81
C GLY A 863 7.23 -39.77 12.55
N TYR A 864 7.56 -40.82 11.83
CA TYR A 864 8.87 -41.10 11.32
C TYR A 864 8.84 -41.22 9.82
N ILE A 865 9.83 -40.61 9.17
CA ILE A 865 10.05 -40.72 7.73
C ILE A 865 11.23 -41.68 7.52
N ASP A 866 11.05 -42.70 6.66
CA ASP A 866 12.13 -43.63 6.28
C ASP A 866 12.94 -43.06 5.12
N VAL A 867 14.09 -42.51 5.44
CA VAL A 867 15.04 -41.93 4.49
C VAL A 867 15.77 -43.03 3.76
N PRO A 868 15.64 -43.16 2.42
CA PRO A 868 16.07 -44.33 1.68
C PRO A 868 17.59 -44.45 1.56
N GLU A 869 18.31 -43.35 1.62
CA GLU A 869 19.78 -43.32 1.49
C GLU A 869 20.37 -42.09 2.19
N LYS A 870 21.65 -42.14 2.46
CA LYS A 870 22.44 -41.03 2.99
C LYS A 870 22.58 -39.95 1.93
N ALA A 871 21.99 -38.78 2.16
CA ALA A 871 22.05 -37.64 1.23
C ALA A 871 21.74 -36.32 1.95
N VAL A 872 22.06 -35.20 1.30
CA VAL A 872 21.43 -33.91 1.63
C VAL A 872 20.07 -33.94 0.97
N TRP A 873 19.04 -33.82 1.79
CA TRP A 873 17.65 -33.81 1.38
C TRP A 873 17.13 -32.37 1.41
N GLU A 874 16.40 -31.95 0.39
CA GLU A 874 15.68 -30.72 0.32
C GLU A 874 14.19 -31.04 0.46
N PHE A 875 13.55 -30.45 1.47
CA PHE A 875 12.13 -30.59 1.74
C PHE A 875 11.40 -29.36 1.24
N VAL A 876 10.15 -29.53 0.83
CA VAL A 876 9.24 -28.45 0.47
C VAL A 876 7.93 -28.63 1.22
N THR A 877 7.35 -27.54 1.70
CA THR A 877 5.92 -27.42 2.01
C THR A 877 5.32 -26.34 1.13
N LYS A 878 4.14 -26.57 0.57
CA LYS A 878 3.29 -25.56 -0.01
C LYS A 878 1.99 -25.55 0.77
N SER A 879 1.65 -24.44 1.31
CA SER A 879 0.46 -24.30 2.17
C SER A 879 -0.23 -22.96 1.99
N ASP A 880 -1.51 -23.00 2.17
CA ASP A 880 -2.44 -21.92 2.41
C ASP A 880 -3.16 -22.30 3.73
N ASP A 881 -2.94 -21.67 4.85
CA ASP A 881 -1.95 -20.67 5.23
C ASP A 881 -0.61 -21.25 5.67
N GLY A 882 -0.30 -21.15 6.95
CA GLY A 882 1.02 -21.41 7.51
C GLY A 882 1.38 -22.88 7.71
N SER A 883 2.65 -23.25 7.40
CA SER A 883 3.19 -24.55 7.74
C SER A 883 4.65 -24.52 8.18
N VAL A 884 5.03 -25.42 9.09
CA VAL A 884 6.42 -25.59 9.54
C VAL A 884 6.78 -27.08 9.62
N LEU A 885 7.93 -27.46 9.04
CA LEU A 885 8.43 -28.82 9.08
C LEU A 885 9.68 -28.91 9.97
N TYR A 886 9.63 -29.84 10.93
CA TYR A 886 10.77 -30.23 11.74
C TYR A 886 11.19 -31.67 11.40
N ILE A 887 12.51 -31.90 11.28
CA ILE A 887 13.12 -33.25 11.19
C ILE A 887 14.12 -33.39 12.33
N ASP A 888 13.97 -34.44 13.13
CA ASP A 888 14.78 -34.74 14.34
C ASP A 888 14.88 -33.51 15.27
N GLY A 889 13.77 -32.73 15.35
CA GLY A 889 13.66 -31.54 16.19
C GLY A 889 14.33 -30.27 15.61
N ARG A 890 14.93 -30.34 14.43
CA ARG A 890 15.47 -29.18 13.71
C ARG A 890 14.40 -28.63 12.76
N LYS A 891 14.15 -27.33 12.79
CA LYS A 891 13.28 -26.67 11.83
C LYS A 891 13.96 -26.70 10.45
N VAL A 892 13.31 -27.35 9.49
CA VAL A 892 13.83 -27.55 8.13
C VAL A 892 13.11 -26.63 7.15
N VAL A 893 11.78 -26.60 7.20
CA VAL A 893 11.01 -25.65 6.37
C VAL A 893 10.25 -24.72 7.30
N ASP A 894 10.32 -23.45 7.00
CA ASP A 894 9.57 -22.39 7.68
C ASP A 894 8.68 -21.67 6.66
N ASN A 895 7.39 -21.95 6.71
CA ASN A 895 6.35 -21.33 5.88
C ASN A 895 5.21 -20.86 6.80
N ASP A 896 5.56 -20.31 7.98
CA ASP A 896 4.61 -19.89 9.02
C ASP A 896 3.96 -18.54 8.69
N GLY A 897 2.77 -18.29 9.24
CA GLY A 897 1.96 -17.07 9.13
C GLY A 897 0.85 -17.17 8.10
N SER A 898 -0.12 -16.26 8.18
CA SER A 898 -1.25 -16.20 7.22
C SER A 898 -0.77 -15.71 5.85
N HIS A 899 -1.15 -16.42 4.80
CA HIS A 899 -0.77 -16.12 3.40
C HIS A 899 -1.47 -17.08 2.42
N ALA A 900 -1.74 -16.61 1.20
CA ALA A 900 -2.14 -17.46 0.08
C ALA A 900 -1.13 -18.60 -0.17
N ALA A 901 -1.53 -19.59 -0.95
CA ALA A 901 -0.75 -20.80 -1.20
C ALA A 901 0.66 -20.52 -1.74
N VAL A 902 1.67 -20.56 -0.89
CA VAL A 902 3.10 -20.41 -1.26
C VAL A 902 3.94 -21.61 -0.83
N ALA A 903 5.02 -21.85 -1.57
CA ALA A 903 5.98 -22.92 -1.27
C ALA A 903 7.21 -22.36 -0.55
N ALA A 904 7.68 -23.08 0.47
CA ALA A 904 8.97 -22.84 1.11
C ALA A 904 9.80 -24.14 1.13
N THR A 905 11.12 -24.00 1.09
CA THR A 905 12.04 -25.13 1.07
C THR A 905 13.10 -25.05 2.16
N GLY A 906 13.67 -26.20 2.51
CA GLY A 906 14.80 -26.23 3.43
C GLY A 906 15.62 -27.51 3.26
N ARG A 907 16.91 -27.45 3.62
CA ARG A 907 17.86 -28.53 3.43
C ARG A 907 18.34 -29.11 4.75
N ILE A 908 18.57 -30.43 4.75
CA ILE A 908 19.12 -31.17 5.91
C ILE A 908 19.89 -32.40 5.44
N ALA A 909 21.02 -32.68 6.10
CA ALA A 909 21.81 -33.84 5.80
C ALA A 909 21.38 -35.03 6.68
N LEU A 910 20.89 -36.12 6.07
CA LEU A 910 20.33 -37.26 6.75
C LEU A 910 21.06 -38.55 6.33
N ASP A 911 21.40 -39.39 7.30
CA ASP A 911 21.78 -40.77 7.01
C ASP A 911 20.54 -41.59 6.63
N LYS A 912 20.75 -42.76 6.02
CA LYS A 912 19.67 -43.72 5.75
C LYS A 912 19.01 -44.18 7.04
N GLY A 913 17.69 -44.26 7.09
CA GLY A 913 16.91 -44.80 8.19
C GLY A 913 15.74 -43.91 8.62
N LEU A 914 15.19 -44.22 9.79
CA LEU A 914 14.05 -43.51 10.33
C LEU A 914 14.45 -42.17 10.97
N HIS A 915 13.80 -41.08 10.59
CA HIS A 915 13.97 -39.76 11.19
C HIS A 915 12.62 -39.26 11.70
N LYS A 916 12.59 -38.73 12.92
CA LYS A 916 11.36 -38.18 13.46
C LYS A 916 11.00 -36.91 12.72
N PHE A 917 9.74 -36.77 12.29
CA PHE A 917 9.24 -35.51 11.75
C PHE A 917 8.07 -34.99 12.55
N THR A 918 7.89 -33.66 12.49
CA THR A 918 6.67 -32.93 12.91
C THR A 918 6.36 -31.93 11.83
N LEU A 919 5.17 -32.04 11.24
CA LEU A 919 4.64 -31.07 10.28
C LEU A 919 3.46 -30.36 10.95
N LEU A 920 3.58 -29.05 11.06
CA LEU A 920 2.57 -28.16 11.62
C LEU A 920 1.90 -27.43 10.48
N TYR A 921 0.58 -27.22 10.59
CA TYR A 921 -0.21 -26.49 9.60
C TYR A 921 -1.37 -25.79 10.30
N PHE A 922 -1.70 -24.57 9.87
CA PHE A 922 -2.96 -23.92 10.21
C PHE A 922 -3.54 -23.22 8.99
N GLU A 923 -4.86 -23.10 9.04
CA GLU A 923 -5.73 -22.37 8.13
C GLU A 923 -6.37 -21.21 8.87
N ASP A 924 -6.18 -19.98 8.36
CA ASP A 924 -6.77 -18.75 8.90
C ASP A 924 -8.05 -18.40 8.13
N TYR A 925 -7.95 -18.07 6.83
CA TYR A 925 -9.08 -17.56 6.06
C TYR A 925 -8.84 -17.65 4.54
N GLU A 926 -9.87 -18.00 3.76
CA GLU A 926 -9.88 -18.05 2.28
C GLU A 926 -8.88 -18.99 1.60
N GLY A 927 -9.18 -20.17 1.39
CA GLY A 927 -8.36 -21.13 0.68
C GLY A 927 -7.70 -22.13 1.62
N GLN A 928 -7.47 -23.34 1.17
CA GLN A 928 -6.83 -24.35 1.98
C GLN A 928 -6.00 -25.27 1.09
N GLU A 929 -4.69 -25.25 1.33
CA GLU A 929 -3.76 -26.13 0.66
C GLU A 929 -2.67 -26.60 1.62
N LEU A 930 -2.41 -27.89 1.62
CA LEU A 930 -1.22 -28.45 2.25
C LEU A 930 -0.65 -29.54 1.37
N THR A 931 0.53 -29.28 0.80
CA THR A 931 1.33 -30.29 0.14
C THR A 931 2.74 -30.29 0.72
N TRP A 932 3.39 -31.44 0.72
CA TRP A 932 4.77 -31.57 1.15
C TRP A 932 5.52 -32.63 0.36
N GLY A 933 6.81 -32.44 0.23
CA GLY A 933 7.63 -33.31 -0.58
C GLY A 933 9.12 -33.19 -0.28
N TRP A 934 9.90 -33.96 -0.95
CA TRP A 934 11.36 -33.99 -0.86
C TRP A 934 12.04 -34.28 -2.19
N LYS A 935 13.29 -33.88 -2.29
CA LYS A 935 14.22 -34.30 -3.34
C LYS A 935 15.63 -34.39 -2.75
N ARG A 936 16.53 -35.08 -3.43
CA ARG A 936 17.95 -34.97 -3.10
C ARG A 936 18.48 -33.64 -3.67
N SER A 937 19.44 -33.07 -2.94
CA SER A 937 20.16 -31.90 -3.46
C SER A 937 20.74 -32.21 -4.84
N GLY A 938 20.52 -31.34 -5.83
CA GLY A 938 20.88 -31.49 -7.24
C GLY A 938 19.85 -32.17 -8.12
N GLU A 939 18.73 -32.70 -7.59
CA GLU A 939 17.58 -33.13 -8.40
C GLU A 939 16.70 -31.92 -8.74
N THR A 940 16.01 -31.95 -9.90
CA THR A 940 15.13 -30.85 -10.35
C THR A 940 13.79 -30.83 -9.63
N ASP A 941 13.14 -32.00 -9.51
CA ASP A 941 11.73 -32.04 -9.14
C ASP A 941 11.51 -32.62 -7.73
N PHE A 942 10.69 -31.94 -6.95
CA PHE A 942 10.20 -32.49 -5.69
C PHE A 942 9.24 -33.65 -5.93
N ARG A 943 9.35 -34.66 -5.09
CA ARG A 943 8.45 -35.81 -5.06
C ARG A 943 7.64 -35.79 -3.78
N PRO A 944 6.34 -36.08 -3.84
CA PRO A 944 5.53 -36.26 -2.64
C PRO A 944 6.16 -37.33 -1.72
N ILE A 945 6.07 -37.08 -0.42
CA ILE A 945 6.46 -38.08 0.57
C ILE A 945 5.29 -39.04 0.75
N GLY A 946 5.38 -40.20 0.09
CA GLY A 946 4.29 -41.15 0.07
C GLY A 946 4.14 -41.92 1.38
N ARG A 947 2.91 -42.37 1.65
CA ARG A 947 2.50 -43.13 2.84
C ARG A 947 3.39 -44.38 3.15
N THR A 948 4.07 -44.93 2.14
CA THR A 948 4.95 -46.10 2.34
C THR A 948 6.23 -45.77 3.08
N SER A 949 6.60 -44.51 3.15
CA SER A 949 7.78 -44.00 3.89
C SER A 949 7.44 -43.44 5.26
N LEU A 950 6.17 -43.48 5.66
CA LEU A 950 5.67 -42.84 6.89
C LEU A 950 5.25 -43.87 7.92
N TYR A 951 5.70 -43.65 9.15
CA TYR A 951 5.42 -44.54 10.28
C TYR A 951 5.15 -43.75 11.55
N TYR A 952 4.39 -44.36 12.49
CA TYR A 952 4.13 -43.79 13.83
C TYR A 952 4.23 -44.85 14.93
N GLU A 953 4.41 -44.43 16.17
CA GLU A 953 4.45 -45.29 17.37
C GLU A 953 3.05 -45.67 17.85
#